data_b303abb223cc953f87eadd8935c6d3e7
#
_entry.id   b303abb223cc953f87eadd8935c6d3e7
#
_cell.length_a   1.000
_cell.length_b   1.000
_cell.length_c   1.000
_cell.angle_alpha   90.00
_cell.angle_beta   90.00
_cell.angle_gamma   90.00
#
_symmetry.space_group_name_H-M   'P 1'
#
loop_
_entity.id
_entity.type
_entity.pdbx_description
1 polymer ?
#
loop_
_entity_poly.entity_id
_entity_poly.type
_entity_poly.pdbx_seq_one_letter_code
_entity_poly.pdbx_strand_id
1 'polypeptide(L)'
;MSLIECKNINRFFGNGENRVHVLKDVSLSIEKGDFVAIIGQSGSGKSTLMNILGCLDTATSGSYQIDGIETSQMQPDELAALRRERFGFIFQRYNLLSSLTARDNVALPAVYMGMDSKERAERAEKLLGDLGLQNKEGNKPSELSGGQQQRVSIARALMNGGEIIFADEPTGALDTASGKNVMEIIHKLHEDGHTVIMVTHDPGIAANANRVIEIRDGQIISDTSKNPDIPPSKVERIKEKASWSFYYDQFMEAFKMSVQAIMAHKMRSLLTMLGIIIGIASVVSVVALGNGSQQKILEDINSMGTNTISIFPGRGFGDRRSGRIKTLTINDAKAISQQSYVASATPQTNSSGTLTYRNTDLTASLYGVGEQYFDVRGLKLEEGRLFDDDDVKTDAQVVVIDQNTKTKLFGEGVNPLGKTILFKKRPLTVIGIMKKDDNSFGNSDSLMLWSPYTTVMHQITGESYTNSIVVKIKDDANTQVAEKSLTELLKSRHGTEDFFMNNSDSIKEMVESTTGTMTLLISSIAVISLVVGGIGVMNIMLVSVTERTKEIGVRMAIGARRNNILQQFLIEAVLICIIGGLSGVLLSASISLVFNYFVTDFPMSISMTSVIGAVVCSTAIGVAFGFMPANKASKLNPIDALAQD
;
A
#
# COMPACT_ATOMS: atom_id res chain seq x y z
N MET A 1 -14.14 -45.57 33.57
CA MET A 1 -13.92 -44.13 33.92
C MET A 1 -14.73 -43.30 32.92
N SER A 2 -15.58 -42.41 33.45
CA SER A 2 -16.40 -41.56 32.59
C SER A 2 -15.52 -40.68 31.71
N LEU A 3 -15.77 -40.67 30.39
CA LEU A 3 -15.10 -39.80 29.42
C LEU A 3 -15.61 -38.36 29.56
N ILE A 4 -16.92 -38.23 29.74
CA ILE A 4 -17.63 -36.97 29.94
C ILE A 4 -18.39 -37.03 31.26
N GLU A 5 -18.24 -35.99 32.10
CA GLU A 5 -18.99 -35.86 33.34
C GLU A 5 -19.55 -34.45 33.47
N CYS A 6 -20.87 -34.34 33.55
CA CYS A 6 -21.60 -33.09 33.77
C CYS A 6 -22.30 -33.14 35.12
N LYS A 7 -22.15 -32.10 35.97
CA LYS A 7 -22.79 -31.96 37.27
C LYS A 7 -23.51 -30.61 37.36
N ASN A 8 -24.83 -30.66 37.55
CA ASN A 8 -25.70 -29.49 37.76
C ASN A 8 -25.48 -28.37 36.71
N ILE A 9 -25.40 -28.74 35.43
CA ILE A 9 -25.20 -27.80 34.34
C ILE A 9 -26.47 -26.95 34.19
N ASN A 10 -26.28 -25.63 34.29
CA ASN A 10 -27.29 -24.62 34.01
C ASN A 10 -26.86 -23.71 32.87
N ARG A 11 -27.81 -23.38 31.99
CA ARG A 11 -27.59 -22.41 30.92
C ARG A 11 -28.73 -21.41 30.82
N PHE A 12 -28.36 -20.14 30.90
CA PHE A 12 -29.29 -19.02 30.76
C PHE A 12 -28.90 -18.20 29.51
N PHE A 13 -29.90 -17.76 28.77
CA PHE A 13 -29.76 -16.80 27.69
C PHE A 13 -30.50 -15.50 28.03
N GLY A 14 -30.03 -14.37 27.46
CA GLY A 14 -30.59 -13.04 27.72
C GLY A 14 -30.10 -12.42 29.03
N ASN A 15 -30.44 -11.14 29.22
CA ASN A 15 -30.04 -10.32 30.37
C ASN A 15 -31.28 -9.72 31.06
N GLY A 16 -31.23 -9.52 32.36
CA GLY A 16 -32.31 -8.89 33.13
C GLY A 16 -33.63 -9.68 33.10
N GLU A 17 -34.75 -8.98 32.83
CA GLU A 17 -36.10 -9.56 32.83
C GLU A 17 -36.34 -10.56 31.66
N ASN A 18 -35.55 -10.51 30.61
CA ASN A 18 -35.65 -11.42 29.46
C ASN A 18 -34.74 -12.65 29.59
N ARG A 19 -34.33 -13.02 30.78
CA ARG A 19 -33.48 -14.17 31.03
C ARG A 19 -34.26 -15.49 30.91
N VAL A 20 -33.90 -16.33 29.95
CA VAL A 20 -34.50 -17.64 29.71
C VAL A 20 -33.60 -18.74 30.25
N HIS A 21 -34.11 -19.60 31.15
CA HIS A 21 -33.40 -20.75 31.69
C HIS A 21 -33.62 -21.97 30.78
N VAL A 22 -32.64 -22.26 29.92
CA VAL A 22 -32.75 -23.29 28.89
C VAL A 22 -32.31 -24.67 29.36
N LEU A 23 -31.26 -24.78 30.19
CA LEU A 23 -30.86 -26.02 30.85
C LEU A 23 -30.92 -25.84 32.37
N LYS A 24 -31.54 -26.81 33.05
CA LYS A 24 -31.86 -26.74 34.48
C LYS A 24 -31.28 -27.96 35.18
N ASP A 25 -30.18 -27.76 35.92
CA ASP A 25 -29.51 -28.76 36.76
C ASP A 25 -29.24 -30.10 36.04
N VAL A 26 -28.81 -30.03 34.80
CA VAL A 26 -28.54 -31.22 33.97
C VAL A 26 -27.28 -31.91 34.48
N SER A 27 -27.42 -33.19 34.88
CA SER A 27 -26.30 -34.03 35.30
C SER A 27 -26.33 -35.32 34.48
N LEU A 28 -25.17 -35.66 33.88
CA LEU A 28 -25.01 -36.89 33.09
C LEU A 28 -23.54 -37.30 33.05
N SER A 29 -23.30 -38.59 32.84
CA SER A 29 -21.96 -39.14 32.59
C SER A 29 -22.01 -39.98 31.29
N ILE A 30 -20.98 -39.89 30.46
CA ILE A 30 -20.84 -40.69 29.24
C ILE A 30 -19.51 -41.44 29.30
N GLU A 31 -19.54 -42.74 29.07
CA GLU A 31 -18.35 -43.57 29.06
C GLU A 31 -17.69 -43.60 27.67
N LYS A 32 -16.41 -43.97 27.63
CA LYS A 32 -15.69 -44.11 26.40
C LYS A 32 -16.25 -45.27 25.57
N GLY A 33 -16.60 -45.00 24.31
CA GLY A 33 -17.21 -45.98 23.42
C GLY A 33 -18.74 -46.05 23.52
N ASP A 34 -19.41 -45.18 24.28
CA ASP A 34 -20.86 -45.10 24.30
C ASP A 34 -21.43 -44.59 22.97
N PHE A 35 -22.58 -45.13 22.58
CA PHE A 35 -23.43 -44.52 21.54
C PHE A 35 -24.70 -43.98 22.20
N VAL A 36 -24.72 -42.65 22.43
CA VAL A 36 -25.80 -41.95 23.13
C VAL A 36 -26.67 -41.18 22.14
N ALA A 37 -27.97 -41.36 22.19
CA ALA A 37 -28.95 -40.51 21.53
C ALA A 37 -29.65 -39.59 22.52
N ILE A 38 -29.64 -38.29 22.29
CA ILE A 38 -30.33 -37.27 23.07
C ILE A 38 -31.59 -36.89 22.27
N ILE A 39 -32.79 -37.20 22.87
CA ILE A 39 -34.08 -36.97 22.24
C ILE A 39 -34.91 -35.95 23.03
N GLY A 40 -35.92 -35.35 22.41
CA GLY A 40 -36.86 -34.42 23.03
C GLY A 40 -37.56 -33.54 21.99
N GLN A 41 -38.56 -32.79 22.42
CA GLN A 41 -39.26 -31.86 21.54
C GLN A 41 -38.40 -30.69 21.09
N SER A 42 -38.80 -29.99 20.02
CA SER A 42 -38.15 -28.76 19.60
C SER A 42 -38.19 -27.73 20.74
N GLY A 43 -37.06 -27.06 21.01
CA GLY A 43 -36.94 -26.09 22.10
C GLY A 43 -36.65 -26.70 23.50
N SER A 44 -36.55 -28.03 23.64
CA SER A 44 -36.30 -28.68 24.92
C SER A 44 -34.86 -28.51 25.47
N GLY A 45 -33.92 -27.89 24.76
CA GLY A 45 -32.55 -27.68 25.21
C GLY A 45 -31.51 -28.66 24.63
N LYS A 46 -31.89 -29.60 23.71
CA LYS A 46 -31.00 -30.62 23.12
C LYS A 46 -29.73 -30.02 22.46
N SER A 47 -29.94 -29.11 21.51
CA SER A 47 -28.83 -28.47 20.79
C SER A 47 -27.96 -27.62 21.73
N THR A 48 -28.58 -26.99 22.74
CA THR A 48 -27.83 -26.25 23.78
C THR A 48 -26.95 -27.18 24.61
N LEU A 49 -27.48 -28.34 24.99
CA LEU A 49 -26.67 -29.33 25.70
C LEU A 49 -25.53 -29.86 24.83
N MET A 50 -25.84 -30.22 23.59
CA MET A 50 -24.80 -30.68 22.64
C MET A 50 -23.70 -29.63 22.42
N ASN A 51 -24.07 -28.35 22.31
CA ASN A 51 -23.11 -27.26 22.14
C ASN A 51 -22.20 -27.10 23.38
N ILE A 52 -22.71 -27.32 24.60
CA ILE A 52 -21.91 -27.31 25.81
C ILE A 52 -20.98 -28.54 25.85
N LEU A 53 -21.51 -29.73 25.56
CA LEU A 53 -20.72 -30.96 25.49
C LEU A 53 -19.62 -30.88 24.42
N GLY A 54 -19.90 -30.24 23.30
CA GLY A 54 -18.94 -29.98 22.22
C GLY A 54 -18.01 -28.79 22.46
N CYS A 55 -18.05 -28.16 23.63
CA CYS A 55 -17.26 -26.95 23.95
C CYS A 55 -17.45 -25.82 22.92
N LEU A 56 -18.59 -25.76 22.23
CA LEU A 56 -18.99 -24.63 21.39
C LEU A 56 -19.59 -23.51 22.22
N ASP A 57 -20.26 -23.86 23.35
CA ASP A 57 -20.78 -22.97 24.36
C ASP A 57 -20.20 -23.34 25.73
N THR A 58 -20.41 -22.45 26.70
CA THR A 58 -20.03 -22.67 28.10
C THR A 58 -21.27 -22.66 28.98
N ALA A 59 -21.30 -23.52 29.97
CA ALA A 59 -22.34 -23.50 31.00
C ALA A 59 -22.31 -22.17 31.77
N THR A 60 -23.48 -21.69 32.23
CA THR A 60 -23.55 -20.52 33.09
C THR A 60 -23.15 -20.88 34.52
N SER A 61 -23.48 -22.11 34.96
CA SER A 61 -23.03 -22.70 36.25
C SER A 61 -23.04 -24.21 36.15
N GLY A 62 -22.39 -24.88 37.09
CA GLY A 62 -22.16 -26.32 37.10
C GLY A 62 -20.72 -26.67 36.74
N SER A 63 -20.40 -27.98 36.74
CA SER A 63 -19.07 -28.51 36.38
C SER A 63 -19.19 -29.39 35.17
N TYR A 64 -18.31 -29.18 34.18
CA TYR A 64 -18.19 -30.01 33.00
C TYR A 64 -16.77 -30.49 32.83
N GLN A 65 -16.56 -31.80 32.92
CA GLN A 65 -15.26 -32.45 32.85
C GLN A 65 -15.19 -33.40 31.66
N ILE A 66 -14.03 -33.38 30.98
CA ILE A 66 -13.67 -34.29 29.89
C ILE A 66 -12.38 -34.99 30.30
N ASP A 67 -12.43 -36.33 30.45
CA ASP A 67 -11.29 -37.13 30.89
C ASP A 67 -10.68 -36.61 32.21
N GLY A 68 -11.56 -36.14 33.14
CA GLY A 68 -11.20 -35.56 34.43
C GLY A 68 -10.71 -34.12 34.41
N ILE A 69 -10.66 -33.47 33.22
CA ILE A 69 -10.20 -32.07 33.07
C ILE A 69 -11.42 -31.14 33.04
N GLU A 70 -11.48 -30.17 33.98
CA GLU A 70 -12.57 -29.19 34.08
C GLU A 70 -12.48 -28.17 32.92
N THR A 71 -13.58 -28.01 32.16
CA THR A 71 -13.63 -27.13 30.98
C THR A 71 -14.17 -25.74 31.26
N SER A 72 -14.90 -25.55 32.37
CA SER A 72 -15.60 -24.28 32.67
C SER A 72 -14.66 -23.10 32.92
N GLN A 73 -13.38 -23.36 33.25
CA GLN A 73 -12.35 -22.33 33.47
C GLN A 73 -11.39 -22.16 32.28
N MET A 74 -11.55 -22.96 31.22
CA MET A 74 -10.68 -22.92 30.07
C MET A 74 -10.87 -21.65 29.24
N GLN A 75 -9.75 -21.12 28.74
CA GLN A 75 -9.75 -20.03 27.80
C GLN A 75 -10.30 -20.50 26.42
N PRO A 76 -10.84 -19.59 25.60
CA PRO A 76 -11.39 -19.94 24.28
C PRO A 76 -10.43 -20.71 23.37
N ASP A 77 -9.13 -20.42 23.42
CA ASP A 77 -8.12 -21.12 22.62
C ASP A 77 -7.83 -22.53 23.14
N GLU A 78 -8.00 -22.78 24.45
CA GLU A 78 -7.90 -24.12 25.05
C GLU A 78 -9.12 -24.98 24.68
N LEU A 79 -10.32 -24.38 24.69
CA LEU A 79 -11.53 -25.03 24.20
C LEU A 79 -11.43 -25.34 22.68
N ALA A 80 -10.81 -24.44 21.89
CA ALA A 80 -10.53 -24.70 20.48
C ALA A 80 -9.55 -25.87 20.28
N ALA A 81 -8.55 -26.01 21.17
CA ALA A 81 -7.64 -27.15 21.15
C ALA A 81 -8.37 -28.46 21.43
N LEU A 82 -9.26 -28.53 22.43
CA LEU A 82 -10.11 -29.69 22.70
C LEU A 82 -10.96 -30.08 21.48
N ARG A 83 -11.62 -29.09 20.86
CA ARG A 83 -12.41 -29.32 19.64
C ARG A 83 -11.57 -29.93 18.53
N ARG A 84 -10.37 -29.38 18.30
CA ARG A 84 -9.45 -29.80 17.25
C ARG A 84 -8.88 -31.20 17.48
N GLU A 85 -8.58 -31.55 18.74
CA GLU A 85 -7.83 -32.78 19.09
C GLU A 85 -8.73 -33.96 19.40
N ARG A 86 -9.93 -33.73 19.93
CA ARG A 86 -10.79 -34.81 20.44
C ARG A 86 -12.14 -34.92 19.75
N PHE A 87 -12.66 -33.82 19.16
CA PHE A 87 -14.04 -33.79 18.69
C PHE A 87 -14.14 -33.85 17.16
N GLY A 88 -15.16 -34.57 16.71
CA GLY A 88 -15.63 -34.52 15.35
C GLY A 88 -17.08 -34.02 15.32
N PHE A 89 -17.38 -32.99 14.54
CA PHE A 89 -18.71 -32.42 14.41
C PHE A 89 -19.37 -32.78 13.08
N ILE A 90 -20.54 -33.38 13.15
CA ILE A 90 -21.43 -33.70 12.01
C ILE A 90 -22.66 -32.82 12.17
N PHE A 91 -22.78 -31.79 11.34
CA PHE A 91 -23.85 -30.78 11.42
C PHE A 91 -25.06 -31.16 10.57
N GLN A 92 -26.25 -30.72 10.97
CA GLN A 92 -27.52 -30.95 10.27
C GLN A 92 -27.50 -30.38 8.84
N ARG A 93 -26.95 -29.18 8.63
CA ARG A 93 -26.87 -28.51 7.31
C ARG A 93 -25.48 -28.65 6.67
N TYR A 94 -24.74 -29.73 6.94
CA TYR A 94 -23.39 -30.07 6.46
C TYR A 94 -22.32 -29.04 6.85
N ASN A 95 -22.61 -27.76 6.81
CA ASN A 95 -21.73 -26.61 7.11
C ASN A 95 -20.35 -26.74 6.41
N LEU A 96 -20.41 -27.04 5.09
CA LEU A 96 -19.23 -27.05 4.24
C LEU A 96 -18.95 -25.63 3.73
N LEU A 97 -17.66 -25.30 3.61
CA LEU A 97 -17.23 -24.03 3.03
C LEU A 97 -17.41 -24.10 1.51
N SER A 98 -18.28 -23.28 0.97
CA SER A 98 -18.67 -23.30 -0.44
C SER A 98 -17.54 -22.94 -1.41
N SER A 99 -16.54 -22.19 -0.94
CA SER A 99 -15.36 -21.80 -1.70
C SER A 99 -14.33 -22.91 -1.85
N LEU A 100 -14.35 -23.92 -0.96
CA LEU A 100 -13.38 -25.01 -0.88
C LEU A 100 -13.90 -26.28 -1.59
N THR A 101 -12.96 -27.08 -2.08
CA THR A 101 -13.27 -28.42 -2.60
C THR A 101 -13.66 -29.39 -1.47
N ALA A 102 -14.18 -30.57 -1.80
CA ALA A 102 -14.47 -31.61 -0.82
C ALA A 102 -13.20 -31.99 -0.04
N ARG A 103 -12.08 -32.21 -0.73
CA ARG A 103 -10.78 -32.50 -0.11
C ARG A 103 -10.35 -31.39 0.86
N ASP A 104 -10.42 -30.12 0.41
CA ASP A 104 -9.98 -28.98 1.24
C ASP A 104 -10.91 -28.79 2.46
N ASN A 105 -12.21 -29.05 2.34
CA ASN A 105 -13.15 -29.06 3.47
C ASN A 105 -12.78 -30.14 4.50
N VAL A 106 -12.45 -31.36 4.04
CA VAL A 106 -12.05 -32.47 4.90
C VAL A 106 -10.70 -32.16 5.57
N ALA A 107 -9.76 -31.61 4.82
CA ALA A 107 -8.40 -31.30 5.30
C ALA A 107 -8.34 -30.15 6.34
N LEU A 108 -9.38 -29.30 6.40
CA LEU A 108 -9.37 -28.06 7.17
C LEU A 108 -9.04 -28.23 8.66
N PRO A 109 -9.57 -29.21 9.43
CA PRO A 109 -9.18 -29.42 10.82
C PRO A 109 -7.69 -29.71 11.01
N ALA A 110 -7.09 -30.43 10.05
CA ALA A 110 -5.67 -30.78 10.09
C ALA A 110 -4.74 -29.59 9.78
N VAL A 111 -5.23 -28.56 9.08
CA VAL A 111 -4.52 -27.28 8.93
C VAL A 111 -4.27 -26.65 10.31
N TYR A 112 -5.30 -26.63 11.14
CA TYR A 112 -5.21 -26.06 12.49
C TYR A 112 -4.42 -26.95 13.47
N MET A 113 -4.26 -28.26 13.15
CA MET A 113 -3.44 -29.20 13.91
C MET A 113 -1.95 -29.11 13.54
N GLY A 114 -1.60 -28.49 12.42
CA GLY A 114 -0.22 -28.43 11.92
C GLY A 114 0.27 -29.69 11.21
N MET A 115 -0.65 -30.44 10.63
CA MET A 115 -0.30 -31.59 9.80
C MET A 115 0.31 -31.12 8.48
N ASP A 116 1.38 -31.75 8.01
CA ASP A 116 2.03 -31.46 6.74
C ASP A 116 1.06 -31.49 5.56
N SER A 117 1.25 -30.60 4.59
CA SER A 117 0.33 -30.42 3.45
C SER A 117 0.09 -31.72 2.65
N LYS A 118 1.16 -32.52 2.46
CA LYS A 118 1.08 -33.79 1.72
C LYS A 118 0.36 -34.85 2.55
N GLU A 119 0.75 -35.04 3.81
CA GLU A 119 0.11 -35.97 4.75
C GLU A 119 -1.39 -35.67 4.89
N ARG A 120 -1.73 -34.38 4.99
CA ARG A 120 -3.09 -33.88 5.09
C ARG A 120 -3.94 -34.20 3.86
N ALA A 121 -3.38 -34.01 2.65
CA ALA A 121 -4.06 -34.29 1.41
C ALA A 121 -4.31 -35.79 1.23
N GLU A 122 -3.29 -36.62 1.45
CA GLU A 122 -3.38 -38.08 1.36
C GLU A 122 -4.42 -38.65 2.34
N ARG A 123 -4.43 -38.14 3.59
CA ARG A 123 -5.41 -38.55 4.59
C ARG A 123 -6.83 -38.14 4.24
N ALA A 124 -7.02 -36.91 3.72
CA ALA A 124 -8.33 -36.43 3.29
C ALA A 124 -8.88 -37.25 2.12
N GLU A 125 -8.05 -37.57 1.12
CA GLU A 125 -8.43 -38.43 -0.01
C GLU A 125 -8.78 -39.84 0.44
N LYS A 126 -8.00 -40.43 1.36
CA LYS A 126 -8.29 -41.73 1.94
C LYS A 126 -9.65 -41.72 2.65
N LEU A 127 -9.93 -40.75 3.52
CA LEU A 127 -11.22 -40.64 4.22
C LEU A 127 -12.39 -40.47 3.27
N LEU A 128 -12.24 -39.67 2.21
CA LEU A 128 -13.25 -39.55 1.15
C LEU A 128 -13.47 -40.86 0.41
N GLY A 129 -12.39 -41.58 0.12
CA GLY A 129 -12.45 -42.90 -0.48
C GLY A 129 -13.17 -43.95 0.37
N ASP A 130 -12.85 -44.01 1.68
CA ASP A 130 -13.49 -44.92 2.66
C ASP A 130 -15.00 -44.66 2.81
N LEU A 131 -15.45 -43.43 2.50
CA LEU A 131 -16.85 -43.02 2.51
C LEU A 131 -17.52 -43.04 1.12
N GLY A 132 -16.89 -43.68 0.12
CA GLY A 132 -17.45 -43.88 -1.22
C GLY A 132 -17.55 -42.58 -2.04
N LEU A 133 -16.59 -41.67 -1.86
CA LEU A 133 -16.48 -40.41 -2.59
C LEU A 133 -15.24 -40.34 -3.48
N GLN A 134 -14.75 -41.49 -3.97
CA GLN A 134 -13.68 -41.55 -4.96
C GLN A 134 -14.06 -40.73 -6.21
N ASN A 135 -13.12 -39.95 -6.73
CA ASN A 135 -13.29 -39.03 -7.86
C ASN A 135 -14.21 -37.83 -7.59
N LYS A 136 -14.48 -37.51 -6.32
CA LYS A 136 -15.23 -36.29 -5.89
C LYS A 136 -14.41 -35.32 -5.06
N GLU A 137 -13.12 -35.59 -4.91
CA GLU A 137 -12.18 -34.82 -4.07
C GLU A 137 -12.08 -33.37 -4.52
N GLY A 138 -12.11 -33.13 -5.84
CA GLY A 138 -12.02 -31.80 -6.45
C GLY A 138 -13.34 -31.05 -6.55
N ASN A 139 -14.49 -31.70 -6.28
CA ASN A 139 -15.80 -31.08 -6.41
C ASN A 139 -16.05 -30.09 -5.26
N LYS A 140 -16.75 -28.98 -5.58
CA LYS A 140 -17.26 -28.05 -4.59
C LYS A 140 -18.59 -28.51 -4.00
N PRO A 141 -19.01 -28.01 -2.81
CA PRO A 141 -20.28 -28.40 -2.20
C PRO A 141 -21.49 -28.24 -3.13
N SER A 142 -21.53 -27.21 -3.97
CA SER A 142 -22.60 -26.99 -4.95
C SER A 142 -22.71 -28.07 -6.05
N GLU A 143 -21.67 -28.87 -6.23
CA GLU A 143 -21.56 -29.95 -7.24
C GLU A 143 -21.84 -31.33 -6.64
N LEU A 144 -22.17 -31.40 -5.34
CA LEU A 144 -22.40 -32.61 -4.57
C LEU A 144 -23.88 -32.72 -4.14
N SER A 145 -24.44 -33.94 -4.17
CA SER A 145 -25.77 -34.21 -3.60
C SER A 145 -25.75 -34.04 -2.07
N GLY A 146 -26.90 -33.85 -1.43
CA GLY A 146 -27.03 -33.72 0.02
C GLY A 146 -26.35 -34.86 0.79
N GLY A 147 -26.60 -36.12 0.38
CA GLY A 147 -25.93 -37.26 0.99
C GLY A 147 -24.40 -37.31 0.76
N GLN A 148 -23.92 -36.80 -0.37
CA GLN A 148 -22.48 -36.64 -0.60
C GLN A 148 -21.88 -35.56 0.28
N GLN A 149 -22.55 -34.41 0.41
CA GLN A 149 -22.12 -33.33 1.31
C GLN A 149 -22.07 -33.81 2.77
N GLN A 150 -23.05 -34.60 3.22
CA GLN A 150 -23.03 -35.18 4.58
C GLN A 150 -21.84 -36.10 4.76
N ARG A 151 -21.52 -36.95 3.78
CA ARG A 151 -20.33 -37.81 3.85
C ARG A 151 -19.03 -37.02 3.87
N VAL A 152 -18.93 -35.89 3.16
CA VAL A 152 -17.79 -34.95 3.29
C VAL A 152 -17.73 -34.35 4.69
N SER A 153 -18.87 -34.00 5.30
CA SER A 153 -18.93 -33.51 6.70
C SER A 153 -18.46 -34.56 7.70
N ILE A 154 -18.83 -35.84 7.48
CA ILE A 154 -18.34 -36.97 8.30
C ILE A 154 -16.83 -37.18 8.10
N ALA A 155 -16.33 -37.17 6.86
CA ALA A 155 -14.89 -37.25 6.59
C ALA A 155 -14.11 -36.16 7.32
N ARG A 156 -14.64 -34.91 7.30
CA ARG A 156 -14.07 -33.77 8.04
C ARG A 156 -14.02 -34.02 9.55
N ALA A 157 -15.09 -34.59 10.13
CA ALA A 157 -15.13 -34.91 11.55
C ALA A 157 -14.09 -35.96 11.96
N LEU A 158 -13.66 -36.83 11.04
CA LEU A 158 -12.68 -37.90 11.27
C LEU A 158 -11.24 -37.47 10.99
N MET A 159 -11.03 -36.31 10.40
CA MET A 159 -9.72 -35.89 9.91
C MET A 159 -8.62 -35.92 10.98
N ASN A 160 -8.93 -35.46 12.19
CA ASN A 160 -8.00 -35.45 13.34
C ASN A 160 -8.19 -36.64 14.30
N GLY A 161 -8.96 -37.67 13.88
CA GLY A 161 -9.20 -38.88 14.68
C GLY A 161 -10.54 -38.89 15.41
N GLY A 162 -11.11 -37.75 15.82
CA GLY A 162 -12.47 -37.61 16.37
C GLY A 162 -12.84 -38.63 17.45
N GLU A 163 -12.17 -38.63 18.62
CA GLU A 163 -12.48 -39.60 19.71
C GLU A 163 -13.95 -39.55 20.13
N ILE A 164 -14.53 -38.33 20.10
CA ILE A 164 -15.94 -38.07 20.41
C ILE A 164 -16.59 -37.43 19.18
N ILE A 165 -17.59 -38.09 18.62
CA ILE A 165 -18.36 -37.62 17.46
C ILE A 165 -19.66 -37.01 17.93
N PHE A 166 -19.86 -35.72 17.69
CA PHE A 166 -21.13 -35.03 17.89
C PHE A 166 -21.90 -34.98 16.57
N ALA A 167 -23.10 -35.56 16.55
CA ALA A 167 -23.98 -35.61 15.38
C ALA A 167 -25.28 -34.87 15.66
N ASP A 168 -25.47 -33.67 15.09
CA ASP A 168 -26.69 -32.89 15.23
C ASP A 168 -27.63 -33.18 14.07
N GLU A 169 -28.68 -33.92 14.34
CA GLU A 169 -29.69 -34.36 13.37
C GLU A 169 -29.11 -34.84 12.03
N PRO A 170 -28.18 -35.84 12.05
CA PRO A 170 -27.34 -36.17 10.89
C PRO A 170 -28.08 -36.62 9.65
N THR A 171 -29.35 -36.94 9.75
CA THR A 171 -30.25 -37.41 8.66
C THR A 171 -31.37 -36.44 8.34
N GLY A 172 -31.52 -35.33 9.12
CA GLY A 172 -32.70 -34.46 9.05
C GLY A 172 -32.87 -33.71 7.71
N ALA A 173 -31.81 -33.56 6.93
CA ALA A 173 -31.83 -32.90 5.62
C ALA A 173 -31.70 -33.88 4.43
N LEU A 174 -31.84 -35.21 4.66
CA LEU A 174 -31.56 -36.24 3.67
C LEU A 174 -32.85 -37.01 3.29
N ASP A 175 -32.86 -37.57 2.07
CA ASP A 175 -33.81 -38.58 1.68
C ASP A 175 -33.59 -39.90 2.48
N THR A 176 -34.62 -40.75 2.50
CA THR A 176 -34.61 -41.99 3.31
C THR A 176 -33.45 -42.94 3.00
N ALA A 177 -33.04 -43.04 1.71
CA ALA A 177 -31.95 -43.92 1.31
C ALA A 177 -30.59 -43.38 1.77
N SER A 178 -30.35 -42.07 1.54
CA SER A 178 -29.14 -41.36 2.01
C SER A 178 -29.05 -41.35 3.53
N GLY A 179 -30.21 -41.19 4.22
CA GLY A 179 -30.26 -41.22 5.68
C GLY A 179 -29.85 -42.58 6.26
N LYS A 180 -30.30 -43.71 5.65
CA LYS A 180 -29.85 -45.04 6.07
C LYS A 180 -28.35 -45.21 5.91
N ASN A 181 -27.77 -44.84 4.76
CA ASN A 181 -26.33 -44.92 4.53
C ASN A 181 -25.55 -44.11 5.56
N VAL A 182 -26.02 -42.92 5.93
CA VAL A 182 -25.37 -42.10 6.98
C VAL A 182 -25.41 -42.81 8.34
N MET A 183 -26.55 -43.42 8.69
CA MET A 183 -26.66 -44.18 9.94
C MET A 183 -25.75 -45.42 9.95
N GLU A 184 -25.63 -46.14 8.83
CA GLU A 184 -24.66 -47.24 8.71
C GLU A 184 -23.23 -46.80 8.93
N ILE A 185 -22.83 -45.63 8.41
CA ILE A 185 -21.53 -45.03 8.67
C ILE A 185 -21.35 -44.71 10.15
N ILE A 186 -22.35 -44.09 10.80
CA ILE A 186 -22.29 -43.75 12.22
C ILE A 186 -22.16 -45.03 13.08
N HIS A 187 -22.90 -46.09 12.76
CA HIS A 187 -22.75 -47.38 13.41
C HIS A 187 -21.34 -47.95 13.27
N LYS A 188 -20.79 -47.91 12.07
CA LYS A 188 -19.41 -48.38 11.84
C LYS A 188 -18.39 -47.58 12.66
N LEU A 189 -18.57 -46.26 12.79
CA LEU A 189 -17.71 -45.45 13.65
C LEU A 189 -17.80 -45.85 15.11
N HIS A 190 -18.98 -46.19 15.61
CA HIS A 190 -19.13 -46.71 16.95
C HIS A 190 -18.46 -48.10 17.11
N GLU A 191 -18.59 -49.01 16.12
CA GLU A 191 -17.90 -50.31 16.11
C GLU A 191 -16.36 -50.15 16.04
N ASP A 192 -15.85 -49.10 15.40
CA ASP A 192 -14.43 -48.75 15.38
C ASP A 192 -13.95 -48.12 16.71
N GLY A 193 -14.87 -47.92 17.69
CA GLY A 193 -14.57 -47.51 19.05
C GLY A 193 -14.63 -46.01 19.31
N HIS A 194 -15.28 -45.24 18.40
CA HIS A 194 -15.61 -43.83 18.65
C HIS A 194 -16.75 -43.71 19.64
N THR A 195 -16.69 -42.72 20.52
CA THR A 195 -17.84 -42.31 21.34
C THR A 195 -18.75 -41.44 20.49
N VAL A 196 -20.01 -41.82 20.33
CA VAL A 196 -20.97 -41.09 19.50
C VAL A 196 -22.06 -40.46 20.36
N ILE A 197 -22.26 -39.16 20.21
CA ILE A 197 -23.34 -38.41 20.86
C ILE A 197 -24.20 -37.79 19.76
N MET A 198 -25.39 -38.34 19.57
CA MET A 198 -26.31 -37.94 18.53
C MET A 198 -27.50 -37.20 19.11
N VAL A 199 -27.86 -36.08 18.53
CA VAL A 199 -29.12 -35.37 18.81
C VAL A 199 -30.11 -35.65 17.69
N THR A 200 -31.33 -36.07 18.02
CA THR A 200 -32.40 -36.28 17.05
C THR A 200 -33.75 -36.05 17.69
N HIS A 201 -34.75 -35.70 16.88
CA HIS A 201 -36.16 -35.67 17.29
C HIS A 201 -36.93 -36.92 16.84
N ASP A 202 -36.30 -37.82 16.06
CA ASP A 202 -36.88 -39.06 15.55
C ASP A 202 -36.56 -40.24 16.46
N PRO A 203 -37.59 -40.84 17.15
CA PRO A 203 -37.38 -42.00 17.98
C PRO A 203 -36.86 -43.24 17.25
N GLY A 204 -37.18 -43.35 15.93
CA GLY A 204 -36.72 -44.47 15.11
C GLY A 204 -35.20 -44.40 14.86
N ILE A 205 -34.65 -43.20 14.70
CA ILE A 205 -33.23 -42.98 14.58
C ILE A 205 -32.54 -43.18 15.95
N ALA A 206 -33.17 -42.66 17.02
CA ALA A 206 -32.62 -42.83 18.39
C ALA A 206 -32.57 -44.30 18.85
N ALA A 207 -33.45 -45.15 18.35
CA ALA A 207 -33.44 -46.57 18.65
C ALA A 207 -32.18 -47.32 18.21
N ASN A 208 -31.37 -46.72 17.28
CA ASN A 208 -30.08 -47.23 16.86
C ASN A 208 -28.99 -47.04 17.91
N ALA A 209 -29.16 -46.13 18.87
CA ALA A 209 -28.19 -45.89 19.92
C ALA A 209 -28.31 -46.93 21.07
N ASN A 210 -27.19 -47.16 21.77
CA ASN A 210 -27.15 -48.07 22.91
C ASN A 210 -27.72 -47.42 24.16
N ARG A 211 -27.77 -46.09 24.23
CA ARG A 211 -28.28 -45.31 25.33
C ARG A 211 -29.11 -44.14 24.82
N VAL A 212 -30.28 -43.97 25.39
CA VAL A 212 -31.22 -42.90 25.00
C VAL A 212 -31.49 -42.02 26.23
N ILE A 213 -31.20 -40.71 26.08
CA ILE A 213 -31.44 -39.68 27.08
C ILE A 213 -32.55 -38.77 26.55
N GLU A 214 -33.67 -38.68 27.30
CA GLU A 214 -34.77 -37.79 26.95
C GLU A 214 -34.68 -36.50 27.73
N ILE A 215 -34.75 -35.36 27.00
CA ILE A 215 -34.77 -34.02 27.61
C ILE A 215 -36.09 -33.36 27.34
N ARG A 216 -36.69 -32.79 28.39
CA ARG A 216 -37.91 -31.98 28.32
C ARG A 216 -37.76 -30.74 29.20
N ASP A 217 -38.09 -29.57 28.66
CA ASP A 217 -38.06 -28.28 29.39
C ASP A 217 -36.74 -27.98 30.07
N GLY A 218 -35.64 -28.43 29.51
CA GLY A 218 -34.27 -28.22 30.01
C GLY A 218 -33.80 -29.19 31.06
N GLN A 219 -34.57 -30.28 31.35
CA GLN A 219 -34.24 -31.32 32.34
C GLN A 219 -34.16 -32.69 31.70
N ILE A 220 -33.32 -33.57 32.18
CA ILE A 220 -33.30 -34.99 31.81
C ILE A 220 -34.46 -35.68 32.55
N ILE A 221 -35.36 -36.25 31.75
CA ILE A 221 -36.54 -36.96 32.29
C ILE A 221 -36.40 -38.49 32.26
N SER A 222 -35.61 -39.01 31.33
CA SER A 222 -35.26 -40.43 31.29
C SER A 222 -33.86 -40.65 30.75
N ASP A 223 -33.22 -41.71 31.22
CA ASP A 223 -31.91 -42.16 30.80
C ASP A 223 -31.93 -43.68 30.75
N THR A 224 -32.03 -44.25 29.59
CA THR A 224 -32.23 -45.69 29.37
C THR A 224 -31.04 -46.27 28.61
N SER A 225 -30.32 -47.20 29.24
CA SER A 225 -29.20 -47.91 28.60
C SER A 225 -29.62 -49.34 28.27
N LYS A 226 -29.32 -49.77 27.05
CA LYS A 226 -29.38 -51.15 26.59
C LYS A 226 -28.01 -51.70 26.79
N ASN A 227 -27.80 -52.55 27.81
CA ASN A 227 -26.51 -53.16 28.21
C ASN A 227 -25.49 -53.26 27.02
N PRO A 228 -24.49 -52.43 26.91
CA PRO A 228 -23.65 -52.36 25.71
C PRO A 228 -22.42 -53.25 25.88
N ASP A 229 -22.11 -54.04 24.86
CA ASP A 229 -20.75 -54.46 24.62
C ASP A 229 -19.98 -53.24 24.07
N ILE A 230 -19.23 -52.59 24.95
CA ILE A 230 -18.41 -51.40 24.56
C ILE A 230 -17.20 -51.91 23.76
N PRO A 231 -17.07 -51.59 22.46
CA PRO A 231 -15.94 -52.06 21.68
C PRO A 231 -14.63 -51.41 22.13
N PRO A 232 -13.50 -52.12 22.09
CA PRO A 232 -12.21 -51.56 22.44
C PRO A 232 -11.85 -50.43 21.44
N SER A 233 -11.57 -49.27 21.97
CA SER A 233 -11.24 -48.08 21.15
C SER A 233 -9.93 -48.32 20.35
N LYS A 234 -10.02 -48.26 19.05
CA LYS A 234 -8.90 -48.27 18.10
C LYS A 234 -8.48 -46.87 17.63
N VAL A 235 -9.08 -45.83 18.24
CA VAL A 235 -8.90 -44.44 17.79
C VAL A 235 -7.51 -43.92 18.17
N GLU A 236 -6.69 -43.62 17.17
CA GLU A 236 -5.39 -42.97 17.37
C GLU A 236 -5.57 -41.47 17.59
N ARG A 237 -5.06 -40.98 18.71
CA ARG A 237 -5.01 -39.53 18.97
C ARG A 237 -3.87 -38.91 18.20
N ILE A 238 -4.18 -37.96 17.30
CA ILE A 238 -3.20 -37.14 16.62
C ILE A 238 -2.89 -35.94 17.50
N LYS A 239 -1.62 -35.76 17.87
CA LYS A 239 -1.18 -34.62 18.69
C LYS A 239 -0.65 -33.50 17.82
N GLU A 240 -0.85 -32.26 18.28
CA GLU A 240 -0.29 -31.07 17.66
C GLU A 240 1.24 -31.15 17.57
N LYS A 241 1.81 -30.94 16.37
CA LYS A 241 3.25 -30.85 16.15
C LYS A 241 3.65 -29.37 16.09
N ALA A 242 4.16 -28.82 17.19
CA ALA A 242 4.74 -27.48 17.18
C ALA A 242 6.13 -27.49 16.54
N SER A 243 6.25 -27.01 15.29
CA SER A 243 7.51 -26.81 14.57
C SER A 243 7.53 -25.44 13.93
N TRP A 244 8.71 -24.92 13.60
CA TRP A 244 8.82 -23.66 12.81
C TRP A 244 8.12 -23.78 11.45
N SER A 245 8.14 -24.96 10.81
CA SER A 245 7.38 -25.25 9.59
C SER A 245 5.87 -25.05 9.79
N PHE A 246 5.34 -25.31 10.96
CA PHE A 246 3.92 -25.11 11.30
C PHE A 246 3.44 -23.67 11.10
N TYR A 247 4.20 -22.68 11.56
CA TYR A 247 3.82 -21.26 11.39
C TYR A 247 3.90 -20.81 9.93
N TYR A 248 4.88 -21.31 9.19
CA TYR A 248 5.01 -21.05 7.76
C TYR A 248 3.85 -21.66 6.96
N ASP A 249 3.51 -22.91 7.21
CA ASP A 249 2.39 -23.60 6.54
C ASP A 249 1.05 -22.93 6.86
N GLN A 250 0.85 -22.53 8.12
CA GLN A 250 -0.34 -21.82 8.55
C GLN A 250 -0.47 -20.46 7.88
N PHE A 251 0.63 -19.71 7.75
CA PHE A 251 0.67 -18.45 7.01
C PHE A 251 0.36 -18.66 5.53
N MET A 252 0.96 -19.69 4.91
CA MET A 252 0.77 -19.98 3.49
C MET A 252 -0.69 -20.40 3.19
N GLU A 253 -1.30 -21.19 4.08
CA GLU A 253 -2.72 -21.52 3.95
C GLU A 253 -3.63 -20.30 4.15
N ALA A 254 -3.34 -19.44 5.14
CA ALA A 254 -4.07 -18.20 5.33
C ALA A 254 -3.94 -17.27 4.11
N PHE A 255 -2.75 -17.21 3.50
CA PHE A 255 -2.49 -16.48 2.26
C PHE A 255 -3.32 -17.05 1.10
N LYS A 256 -3.29 -18.37 0.88
CA LYS A 256 -4.08 -19.05 -0.15
C LYS A 256 -5.57 -18.80 0.01
N MET A 257 -6.09 -18.94 1.24
CA MET A 257 -7.48 -18.65 1.55
C MET A 257 -7.85 -17.18 1.31
N SER A 258 -6.95 -16.24 1.63
CA SER A 258 -7.15 -14.81 1.37
C SER A 258 -7.21 -14.52 -0.14
N VAL A 259 -6.32 -15.10 -0.93
CA VAL A 259 -6.36 -14.97 -2.40
C VAL A 259 -7.67 -15.55 -2.97
N GLN A 260 -8.09 -16.72 -2.50
CA GLN A 260 -9.37 -17.33 -2.93
C GLN A 260 -10.56 -16.44 -2.57
N ALA A 261 -10.57 -15.83 -1.38
CA ALA A 261 -11.63 -14.92 -0.95
C ALA A 261 -11.69 -13.66 -1.83
N ILE A 262 -10.54 -13.06 -2.16
CA ILE A 262 -10.44 -11.91 -3.07
C ILE A 262 -10.99 -12.28 -4.46
N MET A 263 -10.64 -13.45 -4.97
CA MET A 263 -11.08 -13.94 -6.28
C MET A 263 -12.57 -14.33 -6.32
N ALA A 264 -13.14 -14.77 -5.20
CA ALA A 264 -14.55 -15.10 -5.09
C ALA A 264 -15.47 -13.85 -5.16
N HIS A 265 -14.97 -12.70 -4.66
CA HIS A 265 -15.74 -11.45 -4.58
C HIS A 265 -15.05 -10.30 -5.35
N LYS A 266 -14.74 -10.54 -6.64
CA LYS A 266 -13.94 -9.63 -7.50
C LYS A 266 -14.42 -8.18 -7.49
N MET A 267 -15.73 -7.93 -7.63
CA MET A 267 -16.29 -6.57 -7.69
C MET A 267 -16.07 -5.81 -6.38
N ARG A 268 -16.23 -6.48 -5.24
CA ARG A 268 -16.00 -5.86 -3.93
C ARG A 268 -14.52 -5.52 -3.75
N SER A 269 -13.64 -6.48 -4.04
CA SER A 269 -12.20 -6.29 -3.94
C SER A 269 -11.72 -5.17 -4.87
N LEU A 270 -12.24 -5.07 -6.09
CA LEU A 270 -11.94 -3.99 -7.03
C LEU A 270 -12.37 -2.62 -6.49
N LEU A 271 -13.59 -2.51 -5.97
CA LEU A 271 -14.10 -1.25 -5.39
C LEU A 271 -13.28 -0.82 -4.16
N THR A 272 -12.86 -1.79 -3.34
CA THR A 272 -11.99 -1.51 -2.18
C THR A 272 -10.62 -1.00 -2.64
N MET A 273 -10.03 -1.67 -3.64
CA MET A 273 -8.73 -1.27 -4.19
C MET A 273 -8.79 0.09 -4.89
N LEU A 274 -9.93 0.46 -5.50
CA LEU A 274 -10.05 1.69 -6.27
C LEU A 274 -9.72 2.94 -5.44
N GLY A 275 -10.17 3.00 -4.19
CA GLY A 275 -9.84 4.11 -3.28
C GLY A 275 -8.34 4.22 -3.00
N ILE A 276 -7.67 3.08 -2.83
CA ILE A 276 -6.22 3.02 -2.61
C ILE A 276 -5.47 3.35 -3.89
N ILE A 277 -5.90 2.81 -5.04
CA ILE A 277 -5.30 3.07 -6.35
C ILE A 277 -5.30 4.56 -6.65
N ILE A 278 -6.47 5.22 -6.52
CA ILE A 278 -6.61 6.66 -6.78
C ILE A 278 -5.76 7.47 -5.78
N GLY A 279 -5.81 7.10 -4.50
CA GLY A 279 -5.03 7.79 -3.46
C GLY A 279 -3.53 7.74 -3.75
N ILE A 280 -2.99 6.55 -4.00
CA ILE A 280 -1.55 6.37 -4.26
C ILE A 280 -1.15 6.96 -5.61
N ALA A 281 -1.95 6.76 -6.66
CA ALA A 281 -1.65 7.32 -7.98
C ALA A 281 -1.58 8.86 -7.92
N SER A 282 -2.52 9.51 -7.24
CA SER A 282 -2.52 10.96 -7.06
C SER A 282 -1.27 11.44 -6.33
N VAL A 283 -0.93 10.79 -5.21
CA VAL A 283 0.24 11.14 -4.39
C VAL A 283 1.53 11.02 -5.18
N VAL A 284 1.76 9.84 -5.78
CA VAL A 284 3.01 9.56 -6.53
C VAL A 284 3.13 10.49 -7.74
N SER A 285 2.01 10.77 -8.45
CA SER A 285 2.02 11.67 -9.61
C SER A 285 2.34 13.11 -9.21
N VAL A 286 1.75 13.63 -8.13
CA VAL A 286 2.00 15.02 -7.70
C VAL A 286 3.42 15.18 -7.15
N VAL A 287 3.93 14.20 -6.39
CA VAL A 287 5.34 14.21 -5.94
C VAL A 287 6.30 14.11 -7.14
N ALA A 288 5.99 13.29 -8.14
CA ALA A 288 6.80 13.18 -9.35
C ALA A 288 6.85 14.49 -10.15
N LEU A 289 5.73 15.20 -10.25
CA LEU A 289 5.66 16.52 -10.88
C LEU A 289 6.47 17.57 -10.09
N GLY A 290 6.35 17.56 -8.75
CA GLY A 290 7.11 18.45 -7.87
C GLY A 290 8.63 18.26 -8.01
N ASN A 291 9.08 17.00 -7.99
CA ASN A 291 10.50 16.67 -8.15
C ASN A 291 11.02 17.06 -9.54
N GLY A 292 10.25 16.78 -10.59
CA GLY A 292 10.62 17.15 -11.96
C GLY A 292 10.70 18.66 -12.16
N SER A 293 9.73 19.40 -11.62
CA SER A 293 9.75 20.87 -11.65
C SER A 293 10.94 21.45 -10.88
N GLN A 294 11.23 20.91 -9.69
CA GLN A 294 12.40 21.32 -8.92
C GLN A 294 13.70 21.08 -9.67
N GLN A 295 13.86 19.88 -10.24
CA GLN A 295 15.05 19.55 -11.01
C GLN A 295 15.24 20.50 -12.19
N LYS A 296 14.17 20.78 -12.94
CA LYS A 296 14.23 21.72 -14.08
C LYS A 296 14.60 23.13 -13.65
N ILE A 297 13.99 23.66 -12.58
CA ILE A 297 14.32 24.99 -12.04
C ILE A 297 15.78 25.05 -11.59
N LEU A 298 16.29 24.00 -10.92
CA LEU A 298 17.68 23.93 -10.50
C LEU A 298 18.66 23.84 -11.69
N GLU A 299 18.31 23.11 -12.75
CA GLU A 299 19.07 23.07 -14.00
C GLU A 299 19.11 24.46 -14.64
N ASP A 300 17.98 25.16 -14.69
CA ASP A 300 17.88 26.51 -15.25
C ASP A 300 18.70 27.52 -14.43
N ILE A 301 18.65 27.45 -13.09
CA ILE A 301 19.50 28.30 -12.21
C ILE A 301 20.99 27.98 -12.41
N ASN A 302 21.36 26.72 -12.51
CA ASN A 302 22.76 26.32 -12.73
C ASN A 302 23.27 26.80 -14.11
N SER A 303 22.40 26.88 -15.12
CA SER A 303 22.77 27.43 -16.44
C SER A 303 23.05 28.95 -16.41
N MET A 304 22.50 29.66 -15.42
CA MET A 304 22.80 31.09 -15.21
C MET A 304 24.19 31.34 -14.59
N GLY A 305 24.93 30.29 -14.25
CA GLY A 305 26.23 30.33 -13.58
C GLY A 305 26.09 30.10 -12.08
N THR A 306 26.87 29.15 -11.56
CA THR A 306 26.98 28.86 -10.12
C THR A 306 27.85 29.90 -9.41
N ASN A 307 27.55 30.18 -8.15
CA ASN A 307 28.30 31.13 -7.31
C ASN A 307 28.37 32.55 -7.91
N THR A 308 27.34 32.99 -8.62
CA THR A 308 27.31 34.32 -9.25
C THR A 308 26.41 35.30 -8.50
N ILE A 309 26.91 36.53 -8.39
CA ILE A 309 26.15 37.68 -7.87
C ILE A 309 26.02 38.69 -9.00
N SER A 310 24.80 39.01 -9.40
CA SER A 310 24.51 40.06 -10.39
C SER A 310 24.07 41.33 -9.65
N ILE A 311 24.77 42.42 -9.90
CA ILE A 311 24.53 43.72 -9.28
C ILE A 311 23.81 44.63 -10.28
N PHE A 312 22.69 45.18 -9.90
CA PHE A 312 21.85 46.05 -10.73
C PHE A 312 21.65 47.41 -10.05
N PRO A 313 21.44 48.49 -10.83
CA PRO A 313 21.05 49.80 -10.27
C PRO A 313 19.60 49.76 -9.78
N GLY A 314 19.29 50.47 -8.70
CA GLY A 314 17.96 50.58 -8.13
C GLY A 314 17.83 49.91 -6.75
N ARG A 315 16.60 49.84 -6.25
CA ARG A 315 16.29 49.23 -4.92
C ARG A 315 15.65 47.87 -4.97
N GLY A 316 15.49 47.30 -6.16
CA GLY A 316 14.90 45.96 -6.37
C GLY A 316 14.28 45.80 -7.76
N PHE A 317 13.86 44.57 -8.07
CA PHE A 317 13.15 44.27 -9.32
C PHE A 317 11.84 45.04 -9.41
N GLY A 318 11.64 45.77 -10.53
CA GLY A 318 10.41 46.58 -10.77
C GLY A 318 10.48 48.01 -10.27
N ASP A 319 11.62 48.47 -9.73
CA ASP A 319 11.80 49.88 -9.40
C ASP A 319 11.82 50.72 -10.68
N ARG A 320 10.77 51.52 -10.92
CA ARG A 320 10.64 52.41 -12.08
C ARG A 320 11.73 53.47 -12.16
N ARG A 321 12.50 53.68 -11.11
CA ARG A 321 13.58 54.66 -11.03
C ARG A 321 14.94 54.06 -11.41
N SER A 322 15.05 52.72 -11.48
CA SER A 322 16.31 52.02 -11.80
C SER A 322 16.93 52.53 -13.10
N GLY A 323 16.15 52.78 -14.15
CA GLY A 323 16.62 53.34 -15.42
C GLY A 323 17.18 54.78 -15.36
N ARG A 324 16.98 55.48 -14.24
CA ARG A 324 17.53 56.84 -14.02
C ARG A 324 18.80 56.83 -13.17
N ILE A 325 19.09 55.70 -12.52
CA ILE A 325 20.27 55.56 -11.68
C ILE A 325 21.44 55.11 -12.59
N LYS A 326 22.46 55.94 -12.63
CA LYS A 326 23.62 55.76 -13.55
C LYS A 326 24.92 55.75 -12.76
N THR A 327 24.91 55.10 -11.63
CA THR A 327 26.02 55.10 -10.65
C THR A 327 26.99 53.94 -10.83
N LEU A 328 26.53 52.79 -11.38
CA LEU A 328 27.36 51.65 -11.64
C LEU A 328 28.33 51.94 -12.80
N THR A 329 29.65 51.83 -12.57
CA THR A 329 30.69 52.19 -13.53
C THR A 329 31.65 51.01 -13.75
N ILE A 330 32.48 51.08 -14.79
CA ILE A 330 33.59 50.15 -15.03
C ILE A 330 34.58 50.14 -13.84
N ASN A 331 34.76 51.28 -13.20
CA ASN A 331 35.66 51.37 -12.04
C ASN A 331 35.13 50.61 -10.82
N ASP A 332 33.81 50.40 -10.72
CA ASP A 332 33.22 49.57 -9.68
C ASP A 332 33.47 48.09 -10.00
N ALA A 333 33.31 47.66 -11.25
CA ALA A 333 33.67 46.32 -11.67
C ALA A 333 35.16 46.00 -11.41
N LYS A 334 36.09 46.96 -11.69
CA LYS A 334 37.49 46.83 -11.38
C LYS A 334 37.77 46.75 -9.88
N ALA A 335 37.12 47.56 -9.06
CA ALA A 335 37.29 47.51 -7.60
C ALA A 335 36.77 46.19 -7.01
N ILE A 336 35.69 45.65 -7.55
CA ILE A 336 35.13 44.34 -7.18
C ILE A 336 36.09 43.22 -7.57
N SER A 337 36.66 43.23 -8.78
CA SER A 337 37.57 42.18 -9.25
C SER A 337 38.87 42.07 -8.43
N GLN A 338 39.25 43.13 -7.69
CA GLN A 338 40.41 43.14 -6.80
C GLN A 338 40.16 42.50 -5.44
N GLN A 339 38.92 42.14 -5.12
CA GLN A 339 38.61 41.52 -3.84
C GLN A 339 39.06 40.06 -3.81
N SER A 340 39.61 39.62 -2.66
CA SER A 340 40.22 38.29 -2.50
C SER A 340 39.27 37.12 -2.71
N TYR A 341 37.98 37.32 -2.42
CA TYR A 341 36.90 36.33 -2.54
C TYR A 341 36.25 36.31 -3.94
N VAL A 342 36.62 37.22 -4.83
CA VAL A 342 36.09 37.31 -6.19
C VAL A 342 37.01 36.52 -7.13
N ALA A 343 36.41 35.65 -7.96
CA ALA A 343 37.11 34.93 -9.02
C ALA A 343 37.21 35.81 -10.28
N SER A 344 36.11 36.48 -10.64
CA SER A 344 36.06 37.40 -11.77
C SER A 344 34.86 38.35 -11.64
N ALA A 345 34.96 39.55 -12.22
CA ALA A 345 33.89 40.53 -12.27
C ALA A 345 33.84 41.18 -13.65
N THR A 346 32.72 41.15 -14.29
CA THR A 346 32.54 41.69 -15.62
C THR A 346 31.38 42.72 -15.66
N PRO A 347 31.66 43.93 -16.19
CA PRO A 347 30.56 44.87 -16.44
C PRO A 347 29.69 44.33 -17.58
N GLN A 348 28.41 44.61 -17.54
CA GLN A 348 27.49 44.29 -18.58
C GLN A 348 26.69 45.55 -18.96
N THR A 349 26.62 45.85 -20.22
CA THR A 349 25.72 46.84 -20.81
C THR A 349 24.85 46.17 -21.86
N ASN A 350 23.65 46.67 -22.10
CA ASN A 350 22.75 46.11 -23.09
C ASN A 350 22.15 47.18 -23.99
N SER A 351 21.87 46.81 -25.23
CA SER A 351 21.18 47.64 -26.19
C SER A 351 20.31 46.78 -27.08
N SER A 352 19.04 47.12 -27.21
CA SER A 352 18.17 46.47 -28.20
C SER A 352 18.00 47.34 -29.44
N GLY A 353 17.99 46.73 -30.61
CA GLY A 353 17.89 47.47 -31.85
C GLY A 353 17.80 46.60 -33.10
N THR A 354 17.75 47.26 -34.23
CA THR A 354 17.69 46.58 -35.53
C THR A 354 19.05 45.99 -35.91
N LEU A 355 19.03 44.72 -36.22
CA LEU A 355 20.13 43.94 -36.75
C LEU A 355 19.90 43.72 -38.24
N THR A 356 20.81 44.19 -39.10
CA THR A 356 20.67 44.13 -40.53
C THR A 356 21.78 43.30 -41.17
N TYR A 357 21.44 42.38 -42.01
CA TYR A 357 22.37 41.71 -42.91
C TYR A 357 21.78 41.61 -44.32
N ARG A 358 22.46 42.19 -45.30
CA ARG A 358 21.96 42.35 -46.67
C ARG A 358 20.56 43.00 -46.67
N ASN A 359 19.53 42.26 -47.04
CA ASN A 359 18.15 42.74 -47.13
C ASN A 359 17.26 42.23 -45.98
N THR A 360 17.83 41.69 -44.94
CA THR A 360 17.10 41.14 -43.78
C THR A 360 17.31 42.03 -42.56
N ASP A 361 16.22 42.57 -42.06
CA ASP A 361 16.17 43.36 -40.82
C ASP A 361 15.45 42.59 -39.75
N LEU A 362 16.08 42.38 -38.57
CA LEU A 362 15.54 41.70 -37.40
C LEU A 362 15.78 42.54 -36.15
N THR A 363 14.98 42.35 -35.15
CA THR A 363 15.23 42.96 -33.82
C THR A 363 16.10 42.02 -33.00
N ALA A 364 17.19 42.51 -32.45
CA ALA A 364 18.10 41.73 -31.60
C ALA A 364 18.51 42.51 -30.36
N SER A 365 18.96 41.79 -29.35
CA SER A 365 19.56 42.33 -28.13
C SER A 365 21.08 42.13 -28.16
N LEU A 366 21.82 43.22 -28.05
CA LEU A 366 23.27 43.24 -28.01
C LEU A 366 23.73 43.46 -26.57
N TYR A 367 24.50 42.53 -26.05
CA TYR A 367 25.13 42.58 -24.73
C TYR A 367 26.61 42.98 -24.88
N GLY A 368 26.98 44.12 -24.33
CA GLY A 368 28.36 44.50 -24.16
C GLY A 368 28.93 43.90 -22.86
N VAL A 369 29.87 42.99 -22.96
CA VAL A 369 30.40 42.23 -21.83
C VAL A 369 31.95 42.16 -21.87
N GLY A 370 32.59 41.78 -20.77
CA GLY A 370 34.02 41.48 -20.70
C GLY A 370 34.34 40.08 -21.20
N GLU A 371 35.65 39.81 -21.43
CA GLU A 371 36.16 38.53 -21.92
C GLU A 371 35.81 37.34 -20.99
N GLN A 372 35.71 37.61 -19.69
CA GLN A 372 35.43 36.59 -18.67
C GLN A 372 33.94 36.22 -18.53
N TYR A 373 33.06 36.95 -19.20
CA TYR A 373 31.58 36.79 -19.11
C TYR A 373 31.13 35.39 -19.46
N PHE A 374 31.70 34.81 -20.51
CA PHE A 374 31.31 33.49 -21.00
C PHE A 374 31.62 32.39 -19.98
N ASP A 375 32.76 32.47 -19.31
CA ASP A 375 33.14 31.54 -18.22
C ASP A 375 32.28 31.74 -16.97
N VAL A 376 31.99 33.00 -16.64
CA VAL A 376 31.12 33.34 -15.49
C VAL A 376 29.71 32.81 -15.68
N ARG A 377 29.17 32.87 -16.89
CA ARG A 377 27.84 32.40 -17.23
C ARG A 377 27.81 30.94 -17.71
N GLY A 378 28.96 30.24 -17.76
CA GLY A 378 29.01 28.85 -18.23
C GLY A 378 28.64 28.64 -19.69
N LEU A 379 28.67 29.71 -20.50
CA LEU A 379 28.31 29.68 -21.92
C LEU A 379 29.41 29.01 -22.74
N LYS A 380 29.05 28.11 -23.64
CA LYS A 380 30.01 27.34 -24.45
C LYS A 380 30.00 27.80 -25.92
N LEU A 381 31.21 27.99 -26.46
CA LEU A 381 31.40 28.25 -27.88
C LEU A 381 31.15 26.99 -28.71
N GLU A 382 30.49 27.13 -29.86
CA GLU A 382 30.29 26.05 -30.82
C GLU A 382 31.29 26.14 -31.98
N GLU A 383 31.44 27.32 -32.55
CA GLU A 383 32.33 27.57 -33.69
C GLU A 383 33.02 28.95 -33.56
N GLY A 384 34.24 29.09 -34.05
CA GLY A 384 34.97 30.35 -34.06
C GLY A 384 35.82 30.62 -32.81
N ARG A 385 35.91 31.87 -32.37
CA ARG A 385 36.62 32.30 -31.17
C ARG A 385 35.77 33.28 -30.32
N LEU A 386 36.03 33.37 -29.05
CA LEU A 386 35.57 34.45 -28.20
C LEU A 386 36.48 35.67 -28.37
N PHE A 387 36.00 36.86 -27.99
CA PHE A 387 36.85 38.03 -27.89
C PHE A 387 37.70 37.99 -26.61
N ASP A 388 38.87 38.59 -26.68
CA ASP A 388 39.86 38.60 -25.62
C ASP A 388 40.04 40.02 -25.00
N ASP A 389 40.97 40.17 -24.06
CA ASP A 389 41.24 41.42 -23.36
C ASP A 389 41.79 42.51 -24.38
N ASP A 390 42.48 42.09 -25.43
CA ASP A 390 42.94 43.02 -26.47
C ASP A 390 41.77 43.54 -27.33
N ASP A 391 40.82 42.68 -27.67
CA ASP A 391 39.56 43.11 -28.34
C ASP A 391 38.79 44.12 -27.48
N VAL A 392 38.76 43.92 -26.15
CA VAL A 392 38.10 44.83 -25.18
C VAL A 392 38.84 46.17 -25.12
N LYS A 393 40.20 46.16 -25.03
CA LYS A 393 40.99 47.38 -24.92
C LYS A 393 41.01 48.23 -26.18
N THR A 394 40.88 47.60 -27.33
CA THR A 394 40.96 48.29 -28.64
C THR A 394 39.61 48.69 -29.19
N ASP A 395 38.52 48.54 -28.43
CA ASP A 395 37.14 48.77 -28.91
C ASP A 395 36.84 48.03 -30.23
N ALA A 396 37.30 46.74 -30.30
CA ALA A 396 37.19 45.95 -31.52
C ALA A 396 35.74 45.73 -31.94
N GLN A 397 35.43 45.96 -33.21
CA GLN A 397 34.10 45.80 -33.78
C GLN A 397 33.81 44.33 -34.08
N VAL A 398 33.82 43.50 -33.06
CA VAL A 398 33.60 42.06 -33.14
C VAL A 398 32.35 41.64 -32.38
N VAL A 399 31.73 40.54 -32.81
CA VAL A 399 30.49 40.06 -32.20
C VAL A 399 30.47 38.53 -32.21
N VAL A 400 29.98 37.95 -31.12
CA VAL A 400 29.63 36.55 -31.01
C VAL A 400 28.11 36.46 -31.07
N ILE A 401 27.55 35.53 -31.81
CA ILE A 401 26.12 35.38 -32.06
C ILE A 401 25.60 34.06 -31.50
N ASP A 402 24.32 33.98 -31.15
CA ASP A 402 23.63 32.75 -30.80
C ASP A 402 23.19 31.96 -32.07
N GLN A 403 22.80 30.69 -31.88
CA GLN A 403 22.31 29.82 -32.95
C GLN A 403 21.02 30.35 -33.59
N ASN A 404 20.16 31.00 -32.81
CA ASN A 404 18.92 31.58 -33.37
C ASN A 404 19.25 32.72 -34.34
N THR A 405 20.22 33.56 -34.00
CA THR A 405 20.70 34.63 -34.89
C THR A 405 21.33 34.04 -36.15
N LYS A 406 22.17 32.99 -36.03
CA LYS A 406 22.74 32.27 -37.17
C LYS A 406 21.63 31.82 -38.14
N THR A 407 20.64 31.09 -37.60
CA THR A 407 19.57 30.48 -38.42
C THR A 407 18.65 31.52 -39.05
N LYS A 408 18.20 32.53 -38.26
CA LYS A 408 17.21 33.52 -38.74
C LYS A 408 17.83 34.59 -39.62
N LEU A 409 19.10 34.98 -39.43
CA LEU A 409 19.76 36.04 -40.18
C LEU A 409 20.49 35.54 -41.43
N PHE A 410 21.15 34.37 -41.32
CA PHE A 410 21.98 33.85 -42.41
C PHE A 410 21.36 32.66 -43.14
N GLY A 411 20.36 31.98 -42.52
CA GLY A 411 19.77 30.76 -43.06
C GLY A 411 20.57 29.50 -42.71
N GLU A 412 19.94 28.34 -42.93
CA GLU A 412 20.58 27.04 -42.71
C GLU A 412 21.73 26.80 -43.70
N GLY A 413 22.87 26.35 -43.22
CA GLY A 413 24.03 25.97 -44.03
C GLY A 413 24.98 27.10 -44.43
N VAL A 414 24.73 28.35 -44.01
CA VAL A 414 25.63 29.48 -44.28
C VAL A 414 26.57 29.69 -43.08
N ASN A 415 27.88 29.67 -43.32
CA ASN A 415 28.85 30.04 -42.30
C ASN A 415 28.88 31.55 -42.06
N PRO A 416 28.51 32.07 -40.88
CA PRO A 416 28.51 33.50 -40.58
C PRO A 416 29.87 34.04 -40.16
N LEU A 417 30.86 33.19 -39.86
CA LEU A 417 32.18 33.63 -39.38
C LEU A 417 32.87 34.52 -40.38
N GLY A 418 33.43 35.64 -39.92
CA GLY A 418 34.12 36.65 -40.70
C GLY A 418 33.18 37.58 -41.51
N LYS A 419 31.85 37.38 -41.44
CA LYS A 419 30.89 38.29 -42.09
C LYS A 419 30.57 39.48 -41.23
N THR A 420 30.35 40.64 -41.87
CA THR A 420 29.98 41.87 -41.16
C THR A 420 28.44 42.02 -41.15
N ILE A 421 27.88 42.25 -39.98
CA ILE A 421 26.48 42.60 -39.76
C ILE A 421 26.38 44.04 -39.26
N LEU A 422 25.26 44.66 -39.46
CA LEU A 422 25.01 46.03 -38.96
C LEU A 422 24.05 45.99 -37.78
N PHE A 423 24.49 46.47 -36.61
CA PHE A 423 23.63 46.67 -35.48
C PHE A 423 23.44 48.17 -35.23
N LYS A 424 22.21 48.68 -35.31
CA LYS A 424 21.93 50.13 -35.29
C LYS A 424 22.81 50.92 -36.23
N LYS A 425 23.01 50.39 -37.46
CA LYS A 425 23.88 50.96 -38.50
C LYS A 425 25.39 50.97 -38.19
N ARG A 426 25.83 50.29 -37.14
CA ARG A 426 27.25 50.13 -36.80
C ARG A 426 27.72 48.74 -37.29
N PRO A 427 28.86 48.65 -37.97
CA PRO A 427 29.36 47.36 -38.42
C PRO A 427 29.97 46.54 -37.27
N LEU A 428 29.66 45.25 -37.24
CA LEU A 428 30.24 44.28 -36.32
C LEU A 428 30.60 43.02 -37.10
N THR A 429 31.80 42.50 -36.89
CA THR A 429 32.26 41.28 -37.56
C THR A 429 32.00 40.07 -36.70
N VAL A 430 31.35 39.06 -37.24
CA VAL A 430 31.02 37.81 -36.50
C VAL A 430 32.30 36.98 -36.34
N ILE A 431 32.72 36.72 -35.11
CA ILE A 431 33.92 35.96 -34.79
C ILE A 431 33.63 34.60 -34.13
N GLY A 432 32.46 34.41 -33.58
CA GLY A 432 32.10 33.17 -32.91
C GLY A 432 30.59 32.94 -32.90
N ILE A 433 30.21 31.67 -32.68
CA ILE A 433 28.84 31.20 -32.53
C ILE A 433 28.72 30.45 -31.25
N MET A 434 27.79 30.84 -30.38
CA MET A 434 27.53 30.17 -29.14
C MET A 434 26.69 28.92 -29.37
N LYS A 435 26.97 27.85 -28.60
CA LYS A 435 26.13 26.67 -28.57
C LYS A 435 24.74 27.04 -28.11
N LYS A 436 23.71 26.44 -28.73
CA LYS A 436 22.33 26.63 -28.29
C LYS A 436 22.20 26.23 -26.81
N ASP A 437 21.73 27.14 -26.00
CA ASP A 437 21.38 26.86 -24.62
C ASP A 437 19.90 26.41 -24.56
N ASP A 438 19.70 25.11 -24.49
CA ASP A 438 18.36 24.51 -24.44
C ASP A 438 17.63 24.81 -23.12
N ASN A 439 18.34 25.40 -22.13
CA ASN A 439 17.85 25.64 -20.75
C ASN A 439 17.60 27.11 -20.45
N SER A 440 17.63 28.01 -21.43
CA SER A 440 17.48 29.45 -21.18
C SER A 440 16.06 29.82 -20.74
N PHE A 441 15.93 30.42 -19.55
CA PHE A 441 14.71 31.13 -19.12
C PHE A 441 14.47 32.33 -20.03
N GLY A 442 13.64 32.20 -21.01
CA GLY A 442 13.26 33.29 -21.88
C GLY A 442 12.76 32.79 -23.26
N ASN A 443 12.18 33.73 -24.00
CA ASN A 443 11.62 33.44 -25.30
C ASN A 443 12.71 32.79 -26.18
N SER A 444 12.58 31.51 -26.50
CA SER A 444 13.53 30.73 -27.31
C SER A 444 13.78 31.33 -28.71
N ASP A 445 13.03 32.37 -29.05
CA ASP A 445 13.06 33.07 -30.34
C ASP A 445 13.84 34.39 -30.35
N SER A 446 14.32 34.90 -29.20
CA SER A 446 15.08 36.14 -29.12
C SER A 446 16.48 35.98 -29.74
N LEU A 447 16.93 37.00 -30.45
CA LEU A 447 18.25 37.05 -31.06
C LEU A 447 19.21 37.74 -30.09
N MET A 448 20.28 37.03 -29.70
CA MET A 448 21.27 37.52 -28.73
C MET A 448 22.64 37.65 -29.38
N LEU A 449 23.29 38.75 -29.09
CA LEU A 449 24.60 39.12 -29.59
C LEU A 449 25.48 39.53 -28.43
N TRP A 450 26.73 39.18 -28.42
CA TRP A 450 27.72 39.58 -27.43
C TRP A 450 28.92 40.27 -28.09
N SER A 451 29.27 41.46 -27.58
CA SER A 451 30.40 42.26 -28.08
C SER A 451 31.18 42.83 -26.90
N PRO A 452 32.43 43.26 -27.06
CA PRO A 452 33.17 43.94 -25.97
C PRO A 452 32.35 45.10 -25.42
N TYR A 453 32.28 45.23 -24.10
CA TYR A 453 31.49 46.30 -23.44
C TYR A 453 31.97 47.69 -23.85
N THR A 454 33.27 47.85 -24.09
CA THR A 454 33.89 49.09 -24.55
C THR A 454 33.35 49.49 -25.93
N THR A 455 33.27 48.55 -26.87
CA THR A 455 32.70 48.79 -28.19
C THR A 455 31.22 49.19 -28.09
N VAL A 456 30.44 48.52 -27.24
CA VAL A 456 29.01 48.85 -27.10
C VAL A 456 28.84 50.22 -26.43
N MET A 457 29.61 50.53 -25.41
CA MET A 457 29.51 51.80 -24.67
C MET A 457 29.99 52.98 -25.55
N HIS A 458 31.11 52.87 -26.20
CA HIS A 458 31.68 54.01 -26.96
C HIS A 458 31.03 54.20 -28.33
N GLN A 459 30.72 53.10 -29.04
CA GLN A 459 30.30 53.20 -30.44
C GLN A 459 28.81 53.05 -30.69
N ILE A 460 28.07 52.40 -29.73
CA ILE A 460 26.66 52.07 -29.95
C ILE A 460 25.73 52.89 -29.04
N THR A 461 25.98 52.90 -27.72
CA THR A 461 25.12 53.60 -26.77
C THR A 461 25.60 54.99 -26.42
N GLY A 462 26.87 55.26 -26.43
CA GLY A 462 27.48 56.53 -26.00
C GLY A 462 27.39 56.74 -24.48
N GLU A 463 27.19 55.69 -23.71
CA GLU A 463 27.02 55.77 -22.26
C GLU A 463 28.28 55.41 -21.50
N SER A 464 28.53 56.06 -20.33
CA SER A 464 29.70 55.82 -19.50
C SER A 464 29.42 54.95 -18.26
N TYR A 465 28.22 54.42 -18.13
CA TYR A 465 27.77 53.59 -17.03
C TYR A 465 27.40 52.20 -17.51
N THR A 466 27.33 51.23 -16.59
CA THR A 466 26.96 49.85 -16.90
C THR A 466 25.56 49.56 -16.41
N ASN A 467 24.82 48.65 -17.14
CA ASN A 467 23.48 48.24 -16.75
C ASN A 467 23.50 47.23 -15.58
N SER A 468 24.60 46.46 -15.48
CA SER A 468 24.81 45.54 -14.37
C SER A 468 26.32 45.16 -14.28
N ILE A 469 26.70 44.58 -13.15
CA ILE A 469 28.00 43.95 -12.97
C ILE A 469 27.74 42.50 -12.55
N VAL A 470 28.34 41.54 -13.28
CA VAL A 470 28.23 40.12 -12.94
C VAL A 470 29.53 39.70 -12.27
N VAL A 471 29.42 39.14 -11.07
CA VAL A 471 30.55 38.76 -10.22
C VAL A 471 30.48 37.26 -9.99
N LYS A 472 31.58 36.56 -10.25
CA LYS A 472 31.75 35.16 -9.87
C LYS A 472 32.55 35.09 -8.58
N ILE A 473 32.02 34.46 -7.59
CA ILE A 473 32.66 34.22 -6.30
C ILE A 473 33.48 32.94 -6.40
N LYS A 474 34.65 32.89 -5.70
CA LYS A 474 35.45 31.68 -5.64
C LYS A 474 34.70 30.55 -4.94
N ASP A 475 34.97 29.32 -5.35
CA ASP A 475 34.25 28.15 -4.84
C ASP A 475 34.48 27.87 -3.33
N ASP A 476 35.60 28.41 -2.79
CA ASP A 476 35.99 28.31 -1.38
C ASP A 476 35.38 29.43 -0.50
N ALA A 477 34.69 30.40 -1.10
CA ALA A 477 34.14 31.57 -0.40
C ALA A 477 32.60 31.45 -0.28
N ASN A 478 32.09 31.86 0.89
CA ASN A 478 30.61 31.88 1.10
C ASN A 478 29.98 33.07 0.37
N THR A 479 29.06 32.79 -0.54
CA THR A 479 28.43 33.79 -1.40
C THR A 479 27.60 34.81 -0.62
N GLN A 480 26.96 34.45 0.50
CA GLN A 480 26.22 35.39 1.36
C GLN A 480 27.14 36.36 2.10
N VAL A 481 28.32 35.92 2.53
CA VAL A 481 29.34 36.78 3.15
C VAL A 481 29.94 37.72 2.09
N ALA A 482 30.22 37.18 0.90
CA ALA A 482 30.68 37.97 -0.23
C ALA A 482 29.67 39.05 -0.64
N GLU A 483 28.39 38.76 -0.68
CA GLU A 483 27.30 39.69 -0.97
C GLU A 483 27.28 40.87 0.01
N LYS A 484 27.38 40.58 1.32
CA LYS A 484 27.48 41.64 2.36
C LYS A 484 28.74 42.51 2.17
N SER A 485 29.89 41.90 1.92
CA SER A 485 31.15 42.63 1.71
C SER A 485 31.10 43.50 0.44
N LEU A 486 30.48 43.00 -0.64
CA LEU A 486 30.25 43.77 -1.86
C LEU A 486 29.30 44.92 -1.64
N THR A 487 28.27 44.72 -0.82
CA THR A 487 27.31 45.79 -0.43
C THR A 487 28.03 46.91 0.31
N GLU A 488 28.88 46.60 1.30
CA GLU A 488 29.68 47.58 2.02
C GLU A 488 30.65 48.33 1.12
N LEU A 489 31.35 47.60 0.24
CA LEU A 489 32.28 48.15 -0.74
C LEU A 489 31.57 49.20 -1.63
N LEU A 490 30.50 48.83 -2.26
CA LEU A 490 29.78 49.70 -3.18
C LEU A 490 29.09 50.87 -2.46
N LYS A 491 28.54 50.63 -1.29
CA LYS A 491 27.97 51.68 -0.44
C LYS A 491 29.01 52.74 -0.02
N SER A 492 30.24 52.28 0.29
CA SER A 492 31.34 53.19 0.57
C SER A 492 31.75 54.02 -0.65
N ARG A 493 31.65 53.46 -1.85
CA ARG A 493 32.01 54.16 -3.11
C ARG A 493 30.92 55.10 -3.62
N HIS A 494 29.63 54.69 -3.52
CA HIS A 494 28.51 55.47 -3.99
C HIS A 494 27.97 56.47 -2.93
N GLY A 495 28.29 56.24 -1.65
CA GLY A 495 27.77 57.02 -0.53
C GLY A 495 26.32 56.71 -0.16
N THR A 496 25.65 55.93 -0.97
CA THR A 496 24.23 55.49 -0.78
C THR A 496 24.08 54.05 -1.33
N GLU A 497 23.07 53.36 -0.86
CA GLU A 497 22.69 52.06 -1.40
C GLU A 497 21.64 52.27 -2.53
N ASP A 498 22.18 52.44 -3.73
CA ASP A 498 21.42 52.73 -4.95
C ASP A 498 21.50 51.58 -5.97
N PHE A 499 21.83 50.43 -5.49
CA PHE A 499 21.96 49.17 -6.21
C PHE A 499 21.30 48.03 -5.42
N PHE A 500 20.95 46.96 -6.08
CA PHE A 500 20.55 45.70 -5.45
C PHE A 500 21.31 44.52 -6.06
N MET A 501 21.45 43.45 -5.28
CA MET A 501 22.16 42.26 -5.68
C MET A 501 21.20 41.10 -5.86
N ASN A 502 21.47 40.27 -6.86
CA ASN A 502 20.79 39.02 -7.09
C ASN A 502 21.80 37.90 -7.02
N ASN A 503 21.69 37.10 -5.98
CA ASN A 503 22.58 35.98 -5.70
C ASN A 503 21.94 34.68 -6.20
N SER A 504 22.59 33.96 -7.10
CA SER A 504 22.09 32.69 -7.65
C SER A 504 21.87 31.62 -6.56
N ASP A 505 22.71 31.59 -5.52
CA ASP A 505 22.57 30.64 -4.42
C ASP A 505 21.35 30.96 -3.54
N SER A 506 21.07 32.24 -3.30
CA SER A 506 19.87 32.65 -2.56
C SER A 506 18.57 32.30 -3.31
N ILE A 507 18.58 32.37 -4.64
CA ILE A 507 17.46 31.89 -5.46
C ILE A 507 17.29 30.38 -5.32
N LYS A 508 18.40 29.63 -5.38
CA LYS A 508 18.40 28.19 -5.19
C LYS A 508 17.83 27.81 -3.82
N GLU A 509 18.29 28.42 -2.73
CA GLU A 509 17.77 28.21 -1.37
C GLU A 509 16.29 28.53 -1.26
N MET A 510 15.83 29.63 -1.89
CA MET A 510 14.41 29.99 -1.94
C MET A 510 13.58 28.93 -2.65
N VAL A 511 14.05 28.43 -3.79
CA VAL A 511 13.39 27.35 -4.56
C VAL A 511 13.34 26.06 -3.74
N GLU A 512 14.44 25.66 -3.12
CA GLU A 512 14.49 24.48 -2.27
C GLU A 512 13.53 24.59 -1.08
N SER A 513 13.51 25.72 -0.39
CA SER A 513 12.59 25.99 0.73
C SER A 513 11.12 25.99 0.30
N THR A 514 10.82 26.64 -0.84
CA THR A 514 9.46 26.71 -1.37
C THR A 514 8.98 25.30 -1.81
N THR A 515 9.83 24.56 -2.50
CA THR A 515 9.52 23.19 -2.92
C THR A 515 9.36 22.27 -1.72
N GLY A 516 10.20 22.42 -0.68
CA GLY A 516 10.05 21.71 0.59
C GLY A 516 8.69 21.95 1.25
N THR A 517 8.26 23.20 1.30
CA THR A 517 6.94 23.58 1.84
C THR A 517 5.80 22.99 1.00
N MET A 518 5.88 23.07 -0.31
CA MET A 518 4.89 22.47 -1.23
C MET A 518 4.82 20.95 -1.07
N THR A 519 5.97 20.29 -0.96
CA THR A 519 6.05 18.83 -0.72
C THR A 519 5.37 18.45 0.59
N LEU A 520 5.55 19.24 1.65
CA LEU A 520 4.91 19.01 2.95
C LEU A 520 3.39 19.17 2.85
N LEU A 521 2.88 20.19 2.18
CA LEU A 521 1.44 20.39 1.95
C LEU A 521 0.83 19.23 1.16
N ILE A 522 1.48 18.83 0.07
CA ILE A 522 1.04 17.72 -0.77
C ILE A 522 1.05 16.41 0.02
N SER A 523 2.10 16.16 0.80
CA SER A 523 2.19 14.97 1.66
C SER A 523 1.07 14.94 2.70
N SER A 524 0.68 16.10 3.24
CA SER A 524 -0.44 16.19 4.18
C SER A 524 -1.78 15.82 3.52
N ILE A 525 -2.04 16.32 2.32
CA ILE A 525 -3.24 15.96 1.52
C ILE A 525 -3.22 14.46 1.19
N ALA A 526 -2.04 13.94 0.87
CA ALA A 526 -1.81 12.53 0.60
C ALA A 526 -2.20 11.65 1.79
N VAL A 527 -1.75 12.00 2.99
CA VAL A 527 -2.10 11.26 4.23
C VAL A 527 -3.62 11.26 4.44
N ILE A 528 -4.29 12.41 4.24
CA ILE A 528 -5.76 12.49 4.36
C ILE A 528 -6.44 11.56 3.36
N SER A 529 -6.02 11.59 2.09
CA SER A 529 -6.57 10.73 1.04
C SER A 529 -6.38 9.24 1.35
N LEU A 530 -5.21 8.87 1.86
CA LEU A 530 -4.89 7.50 2.27
C LEU A 530 -5.71 7.05 3.48
N VAL A 531 -5.95 7.93 4.47
CA VAL A 531 -6.83 7.64 5.61
C VAL A 531 -8.26 7.39 5.14
N VAL A 532 -8.78 8.21 4.23
CA VAL A 532 -10.12 8.01 3.64
C VAL A 532 -10.19 6.67 2.90
N GLY A 533 -9.16 6.34 2.10
CA GLY A 533 -9.04 5.03 1.46
C GLY A 533 -9.01 3.88 2.47
N GLY A 534 -8.26 4.03 3.56
CA GLY A 534 -8.19 3.06 4.66
C GLY A 534 -9.52 2.84 5.37
N ILE A 535 -10.29 3.90 5.62
CA ILE A 535 -11.65 3.80 6.17
C ILE A 535 -12.56 3.01 5.21
N GLY A 536 -12.40 3.23 3.89
CA GLY A 536 -13.08 2.44 2.87
C GLY A 536 -12.76 0.94 2.98
N VAL A 537 -11.49 0.58 3.15
CA VAL A 537 -11.05 -0.80 3.39
C VAL A 537 -11.70 -1.35 4.65
N MET A 538 -11.64 -0.62 5.76
CA MET A 538 -12.22 -1.04 7.04
C MET A 538 -13.72 -1.32 6.91
N ASN A 539 -14.48 -0.43 6.28
CA ASN A 539 -15.93 -0.59 6.12
C ASN A 539 -16.27 -1.83 5.28
N ILE A 540 -15.56 -2.04 4.17
CA ILE A 540 -15.79 -3.19 3.31
C ILE A 540 -15.36 -4.49 3.98
N MET A 541 -14.28 -4.49 4.74
CA MET A 541 -13.86 -5.64 5.55
C MET A 541 -14.87 -5.97 6.65
N LEU A 542 -15.49 -4.97 7.30
CA LEU A 542 -16.57 -5.21 8.27
C LEU A 542 -17.76 -5.88 7.61
N VAL A 543 -18.18 -5.44 6.43
CA VAL A 543 -19.23 -6.09 5.65
C VAL A 543 -18.83 -7.52 5.27
N SER A 544 -17.59 -7.73 4.82
CA SER A 544 -17.08 -9.07 4.50
C SER A 544 -17.12 -10.03 5.70
N VAL A 545 -16.77 -9.54 6.89
CA VAL A 545 -16.88 -10.32 8.13
C VAL A 545 -18.33 -10.70 8.44
N THR A 546 -19.27 -9.76 8.32
CA THR A 546 -20.69 -10.05 8.59
C THR A 546 -21.28 -11.04 7.61
N GLU A 547 -20.99 -10.96 6.31
CA GLU A 547 -21.45 -11.92 5.30
C GLU A 547 -20.83 -13.31 5.49
N ARG A 548 -19.63 -13.39 6.02
CA ARG A 548 -18.89 -14.65 6.23
C ARG A 548 -18.96 -15.16 7.66
N THR A 549 -19.88 -14.62 8.47
CA THR A 549 -20.01 -15.00 9.89
C THR A 549 -20.17 -16.50 10.06
N LYS A 550 -21.03 -17.14 9.27
CA LYS A 550 -21.24 -18.61 9.30
C LYS A 550 -19.97 -19.39 8.95
N GLU A 551 -19.22 -18.95 7.96
CA GLU A 551 -17.93 -19.53 7.57
C GLU A 551 -16.91 -19.45 8.71
N ILE A 552 -16.85 -18.32 9.41
CA ILE A 552 -16.01 -18.13 10.60
C ILE A 552 -16.45 -19.07 11.72
N GLY A 553 -17.76 -19.17 11.95
CA GLY A 553 -18.34 -20.08 12.94
C GLY A 553 -17.94 -21.54 12.70
N VAL A 554 -18.02 -22.02 11.47
CA VAL A 554 -17.58 -23.37 11.09
C VAL A 554 -16.10 -23.58 11.41
N ARG A 555 -15.22 -22.62 11.02
CA ARG A 555 -13.80 -22.73 11.31
C ARG A 555 -13.51 -22.81 12.82
N MET A 556 -14.18 -21.97 13.59
CA MET A 556 -14.03 -21.99 15.06
C MET A 556 -14.57 -23.29 15.66
N ALA A 557 -15.69 -23.83 15.15
CA ALA A 557 -16.27 -25.09 15.62
C ALA A 557 -15.32 -26.28 15.41
N ILE A 558 -14.61 -26.33 14.30
CA ILE A 558 -13.62 -27.40 14.02
C ILE A 558 -12.25 -27.14 14.66
N GLY A 559 -12.12 -26.12 15.52
CA GLY A 559 -10.95 -25.90 16.36
C GLY A 559 -9.95 -24.86 15.88
N ALA A 560 -10.34 -23.90 15.01
CA ALA A 560 -9.51 -22.74 14.71
C ALA A 560 -9.35 -21.86 15.97
N ARG A 561 -8.11 -21.44 16.27
CA ARG A 561 -7.81 -20.46 17.31
C ARG A 561 -8.23 -19.05 16.85
N ARG A 562 -8.49 -18.15 17.81
CA ARG A 562 -8.78 -16.74 17.51
C ARG A 562 -7.71 -16.10 16.63
N ASN A 563 -6.44 -16.42 16.88
CA ASN A 563 -5.33 -15.89 16.11
C ASN A 563 -5.32 -16.35 14.65
N ASN A 564 -5.82 -17.56 14.34
CA ASN A 564 -5.92 -18.06 12.97
C ASN A 564 -6.89 -17.21 12.14
N ILE A 565 -8.05 -16.86 12.74
CA ILE A 565 -9.06 -16.02 12.09
C ILE A 565 -8.53 -14.58 11.92
N LEU A 566 -7.90 -14.03 12.97
CA LEU A 566 -7.29 -12.70 12.92
C LEU A 566 -6.24 -12.61 11.80
N GLN A 567 -5.32 -13.56 11.74
CA GLN A 567 -4.25 -13.60 10.71
C GLN A 567 -4.84 -13.67 9.30
N GLN A 568 -5.84 -14.51 9.07
CA GLN A 568 -6.46 -14.67 7.76
C GLN A 568 -7.07 -13.35 7.25
N PHE A 569 -7.91 -12.68 8.05
CA PHE A 569 -8.53 -11.42 7.64
C PHE A 569 -7.52 -10.27 7.54
N LEU A 570 -6.49 -10.26 8.38
CA LEU A 570 -5.42 -9.27 8.31
C LEU A 570 -4.60 -9.43 7.03
N ILE A 571 -4.22 -10.66 6.66
CA ILE A 571 -3.53 -10.95 5.40
C ILE A 571 -4.39 -10.54 4.21
N GLU A 572 -5.70 -10.81 4.23
CA GLU A 572 -6.64 -10.40 3.19
C GLU A 572 -6.63 -8.87 3.00
N ALA A 573 -6.73 -8.10 4.09
CA ALA A 573 -6.68 -6.64 4.05
C ALA A 573 -5.34 -6.12 3.52
N VAL A 574 -4.22 -6.67 3.99
CA VAL A 574 -2.87 -6.28 3.56
C VAL A 574 -2.66 -6.59 2.08
N LEU A 575 -3.10 -7.75 1.60
CA LEU A 575 -3.01 -8.12 0.18
C LEU A 575 -3.78 -7.16 -0.71
N ILE A 576 -5.01 -6.80 -0.34
CA ILE A 576 -5.82 -5.82 -1.07
C ILE A 576 -5.08 -4.49 -1.14
N CYS A 577 -4.47 -4.04 -0.03
CA CYS A 577 -3.73 -2.78 0.02
C CYS A 577 -2.43 -2.83 -0.81
N ILE A 578 -1.67 -3.93 -0.78
CA ILE A 578 -0.45 -4.09 -1.58
C ILE A 578 -0.79 -4.12 -3.07
N ILE A 579 -1.79 -4.90 -3.49
CA ILE A 579 -2.21 -4.97 -4.89
C ILE A 579 -2.73 -3.61 -5.35
N GLY A 580 -3.56 -2.94 -4.54
CA GLY A 580 -4.03 -1.58 -4.81
C GLY A 580 -2.89 -0.58 -4.90
N GLY A 581 -1.91 -0.67 -3.99
CA GLY A 581 -0.71 0.18 -3.98
C GLY A 581 0.15 0.03 -5.22
N LEU A 582 0.48 -1.21 -5.59
CA LEU A 582 1.24 -1.50 -6.82
C LEU A 582 0.48 -1.05 -8.07
N SER A 583 -0.84 -1.28 -8.12
CA SER A 583 -1.68 -0.80 -9.23
C SER A 583 -1.71 0.72 -9.31
N GLY A 584 -1.74 1.42 -8.16
CA GLY A 584 -1.66 2.87 -8.07
C GLY A 584 -0.33 3.43 -8.58
N VAL A 585 0.79 2.78 -8.24
CA VAL A 585 2.13 3.12 -8.76
C VAL A 585 2.19 2.91 -10.27
N LEU A 586 1.68 1.79 -10.78
CA LEU A 586 1.62 1.52 -12.22
C LEU A 586 0.77 2.56 -12.97
N LEU A 587 -0.36 2.95 -12.39
CA LEU A 587 -1.20 4.01 -12.95
C LEU A 587 -0.46 5.36 -12.99
N SER A 588 0.23 5.73 -11.91
CA SER A 588 1.06 6.94 -11.86
C SER A 588 2.20 6.90 -12.89
N ALA A 589 2.86 5.75 -13.06
CA ALA A 589 3.88 5.58 -14.09
C ALA A 589 3.31 5.77 -15.51
N SER A 590 2.12 5.24 -15.76
CA SER A 590 1.43 5.42 -17.04
C SER A 590 1.06 6.89 -17.28
N ILE A 591 0.56 7.58 -16.24
CA ILE A 591 0.26 9.02 -16.30
C ILE A 591 1.54 9.82 -16.58
N SER A 592 2.65 9.50 -15.90
CA SER A 592 3.94 10.17 -16.11
C SER A 592 4.47 10.01 -17.54
N LEU A 593 4.36 8.80 -18.12
CA LEU A 593 4.77 8.56 -19.51
C LEU A 593 3.95 9.38 -20.50
N VAL A 594 2.62 9.40 -20.32
CA VAL A 594 1.72 10.18 -21.17
C VAL A 594 1.99 11.68 -21.01
N PHE A 595 2.15 12.15 -19.77
CA PHE A 595 2.42 13.57 -19.49
C PHE A 595 3.74 14.03 -20.11
N ASN A 596 4.83 13.27 -19.95
CA ASN A 596 6.14 13.60 -20.53
C ASN A 596 6.15 13.56 -22.06
N TYR A 597 5.21 12.84 -22.70
CA TYR A 597 5.06 12.88 -24.15
C TYR A 597 4.44 14.19 -24.65
N PHE A 598 3.48 14.76 -23.89
CA PHE A 598 2.79 15.99 -24.28
C PHE A 598 3.43 17.27 -23.72
N VAL A 599 4.10 17.18 -22.56
CA VAL A 599 4.67 18.34 -21.84
C VAL A 599 6.16 18.11 -21.68
N THR A 600 6.95 18.79 -22.50
CA THR A 600 8.42 18.67 -22.52
C THR A 600 9.10 19.59 -21.51
N ASP A 601 8.45 20.72 -21.13
CA ASP A 601 9.06 21.76 -20.31
C ASP A 601 9.14 21.41 -18.82
N PHE A 602 8.24 20.54 -18.34
CA PHE A 602 8.19 20.12 -16.93
C PHE A 602 8.10 18.58 -16.83
N PRO A 603 9.22 17.87 -16.88
CA PRO A 603 9.20 16.42 -16.85
C PRO A 603 8.70 15.90 -15.49
N MET A 604 7.82 14.90 -15.50
CA MET A 604 7.45 14.15 -14.30
C MET A 604 8.52 13.09 -14.01
N SER A 605 9.26 13.23 -12.93
CA SER A 605 10.28 12.27 -12.52
C SER A 605 9.81 11.43 -11.33
N ILE A 606 9.57 10.13 -11.57
CA ILE A 606 9.19 9.20 -10.48
C ILE A 606 10.46 8.77 -9.74
N SER A 607 10.51 9.10 -8.46
CA SER A 607 11.60 8.70 -7.57
C SER A 607 11.35 7.30 -7.01
N MET A 608 12.39 6.47 -6.92
CA MET A 608 12.33 5.16 -6.28
C MET A 608 11.91 5.25 -4.81
N THR A 609 12.32 6.32 -4.12
CA THR A 609 11.88 6.64 -2.75
C THR A 609 10.36 6.80 -2.65
N SER A 610 9.73 7.47 -3.63
CA SER A 610 8.27 7.63 -3.66
C SER A 610 7.55 6.30 -3.88
N VAL A 611 8.09 5.42 -4.72
CA VAL A 611 7.53 4.07 -4.96
C VAL A 611 7.61 3.22 -3.70
N ILE A 612 8.78 3.16 -3.05
CA ILE A 612 8.96 2.42 -1.80
C ILE A 612 8.06 3.00 -0.71
N GLY A 613 8.01 4.33 -0.56
CA GLY A 613 7.14 5.01 0.38
C GLY A 613 5.66 4.67 0.16
N ALA A 614 5.19 4.65 -1.08
CA ALA A 614 3.81 4.28 -1.43
C ALA A 614 3.46 2.83 -1.02
N VAL A 615 4.35 1.87 -1.29
CA VAL A 615 4.15 0.45 -0.92
C VAL A 615 4.16 0.28 0.61
N VAL A 616 5.08 0.92 1.31
CA VAL A 616 5.15 0.88 2.78
C VAL A 616 3.89 1.51 3.40
N CYS A 617 3.47 2.68 2.92
CA CYS A 617 2.25 3.34 3.39
C CYS A 617 1.00 2.49 3.12
N SER A 618 0.85 1.90 1.92
CA SER A 618 -0.30 1.05 1.61
C SER A 618 -0.35 -0.19 2.51
N THR A 619 0.81 -0.81 2.79
CA THR A 619 0.91 -1.95 3.71
C THR A 619 0.52 -1.54 5.14
N ALA A 620 1.04 -0.40 5.63
CA ALA A 620 0.71 0.13 6.95
C ALA A 620 -0.79 0.42 7.10
N ILE A 621 -1.44 0.96 6.07
CA ILE A 621 -2.89 1.18 6.01
C ILE A 621 -3.64 -0.15 6.07
N GLY A 622 -3.21 -1.15 5.29
CA GLY A 622 -3.79 -2.49 5.32
C GLY A 622 -3.76 -3.10 6.72
N VAL A 623 -2.65 -2.97 7.43
CA VAL A 623 -2.52 -3.43 8.82
C VAL A 623 -3.40 -2.61 9.76
N ALA A 624 -3.31 -1.28 9.73
CA ALA A 624 -4.01 -0.40 10.67
C ALA A 624 -5.54 -0.50 10.55
N PHE A 625 -6.07 -0.42 9.35
CA PHE A 625 -7.51 -0.46 9.10
C PHE A 625 -8.08 -1.88 8.96
N GLY A 626 -7.26 -2.87 8.61
CA GLY A 626 -7.64 -4.28 8.57
C GLY A 626 -7.69 -4.94 9.95
N PHE A 627 -6.92 -4.43 10.93
CA PHE A 627 -6.84 -5.03 12.27
C PHE A 627 -8.18 -5.01 13.02
N MET A 628 -8.92 -3.90 12.98
CA MET A 628 -10.19 -3.77 13.70
C MET A 628 -11.26 -4.77 13.22
N PRO A 629 -11.56 -4.92 11.92
CA PRO A 629 -12.45 -5.95 11.41
C PRO A 629 -11.96 -7.38 11.72
N ALA A 630 -10.68 -7.65 11.54
CA ALA A 630 -10.08 -8.96 11.81
C ALA A 630 -10.19 -9.35 13.29
N ASN A 631 -9.96 -8.41 14.20
CA ASN A 631 -10.13 -8.63 15.64
C ASN A 631 -11.61 -8.86 16.01
N LYS A 632 -12.55 -8.16 15.36
CA LYS A 632 -13.99 -8.40 15.55
C LYS A 632 -14.36 -9.81 15.07
N ALA A 633 -13.87 -10.24 13.92
CA ALA A 633 -14.08 -11.58 13.38
C ALA A 633 -13.53 -12.67 14.33
N SER A 634 -12.34 -12.47 14.90
CA SER A 634 -11.69 -13.44 15.78
C SER A 634 -12.37 -13.61 17.15
N LYS A 635 -13.22 -12.66 17.54
CA LYS A 635 -13.94 -12.67 18.84
C LYS A 635 -15.39 -13.13 18.72
N LEU A 636 -15.82 -13.55 17.53
CA LEU A 636 -17.17 -14.10 17.34
C LEU A 636 -17.34 -15.36 18.22
N ASN A 637 -18.55 -15.54 18.75
CA ASN A 637 -18.93 -16.78 19.40
C ASN A 637 -19.28 -17.81 18.29
N PRO A 638 -18.70 -19.02 18.32
CA PRO A 638 -18.97 -20.04 17.31
C PRO A 638 -20.47 -20.35 17.13
N ILE A 639 -21.25 -20.37 18.20
CA ILE A 639 -22.67 -20.69 18.15
C ILE A 639 -23.46 -19.57 17.49
N ASP A 640 -23.24 -18.33 17.94
CA ASP A 640 -23.95 -17.18 17.36
C ASP A 640 -23.62 -17.04 15.87
N ALA A 641 -22.39 -17.39 15.50
CA ALA A 641 -21.94 -17.38 14.12
C ALA A 641 -22.56 -18.50 13.26
N LEU A 642 -22.76 -19.69 13.83
CA LEU A 642 -23.41 -20.82 13.13
C LEU A 642 -24.92 -20.66 13.02
N ALA A 643 -25.58 -19.93 13.96
CA ALA A 643 -27.02 -19.71 13.98
C ALA A 643 -27.50 -18.60 13.03
N GLN A 644 -26.61 -17.79 12.47
CA GLN A 644 -26.97 -16.79 11.47
C GLN A 644 -27.27 -17.45 10.13
N ASP A 645 -28.48 -17.23 9.62
CA ASP A 645 -28.94 -17.73 8.31
C ASP A 645 -28.35 -16.97 7.13
#